data_f4ad5cd17485309519f1d0c90fc5635d
#
_entry.id   f4ad5cd17485309519f1d0c90fc5635d
#
_cell.length_a   1.000
_cell.length_b   1.000
_cell.length_c   1.000
_cell.angle_alpha   90.00
_cell.angle_beta   90.00
_cell.angle_gamma   90.00
#
_symmetry.space_group_name_H-M   'P 1'
#
loop_
_entity.id
_entity.type
_entity.pdbx_description
1 polymer ?
#
loop_
_entity_poly.entity_id
_entity_poly.type
_entity_poly.pdbx_seq_one_letter_code
_entity_poly.pdbx_strand_id
1 'polypeptide(L)'
;MFRIDRFACEDMTEGCVTDEKNPCFSFAVRGGGEGAALRKAEIYLNGWAAENPAQTGTAYAGDPLKPETVYTARLAAESEGGERAEAEVTFRTGKLDASWNASWITDGEYRFTEKKTSPVPMLFKKVFKTERKVASAYIHATAIGIYELSLNGKRVGEDYFAPGFTSYKHTLQYQTYDVTGLIGEENTLLAAVAGGWAVGAFVMTRRNRITADRQAFLAELHLVYEDGSREVIGTDTDWQVTGDGPLRFAEFYDGETFDATAEDSAMRWRPAARESLKIHPALVAAYGAPVRAHETFRPVSAVRRENGDIIYDFGQNFAGVVRLRLNGRKGQKIILRHAEILNDYGDLNTAFLRSAKCMVTYICRDGAQVYSPTMTYMGFRYVSVSGIGMEDVEVEALALYSDLRPNGTFECSDARINRLQKNIEWSGKSNFVDIPTDCPQRDERMGWTGDIAVFASTACWNFGMRRFLDKWMRDVCDEQIRSGGIPPTVPAQGYGFPATMPRKAIAFWGDACVFVPWAEYLAYGDEECLRKNYSTMKKYVKACKFWANIGVGKRRYIWNDLPFFQFGDWVAPDVPSMGQWQARCRWTGTAALAASSGILSRIAEILGEKEDAAYYAKLKEKVSDAYASVLTDGKGKLKKEFQTAYVLPLYFGMLTGEAKQAAADNLAALVEKNGFRIGTGFPGTPYILFALADNGHADTAFRMLMNTECPSWLYEVEAGATTIWERWDAMSKDGKTASGEDGTGGMVSFNHYAFGAVGDFLYRRVLGVEAVDGGYRTFRVRPLPGGGISWAKGSVETPYGKISCGWEIRGDEFSLNLSVPAGTKCSLTLPYGETRELGCGEYEFSGKI
;
A
#
# COMPACT_ATOMS: atom_id res chain seq x y z
N MET A 1 30.24 -15.98 11.45
CA MET A 1 30.81 -14.69 10.97
C MET A 1 29.78 -13.59 11.20
N PHE A 2 30.13 -12.58 11.97
CA PHE A 2 29.33 -11.39 12.23
C PHE A 2 29.44 -10.43 11.04
N ARG A 3 28.30 -9.87 10.57
CA ARG A 3 28.27 -8.93 9.46
C ARG A 3 27.08 -7.97 9.58
N ILE A 4 27.16 -6.85 8.87
CA ILE A 4 26.04 -5.94 8.67
C ILE A 4 25.31 -6.41 7.41
N ASP A 5 24.05 -6.83 7.56
CA ASP A 5 23.21 -7.26 6.43
C ASP A 5 22.56 -6.08 5.74
N ARG A 6 22.32 -4.99 6.47
CA ARG A 6 21.68 -3.78 5.96
C ARG A 6 22.18 -2.55 6.72
N PHE A 7 22.48 -1.48 6.00
CA PHE A 7 22.63 -0.13 6.53
C PHE A 7 21.92 0.83 5.56
N ALA A 8 21.01 1.64 6.07
CA ALA A 8 20.09 2.44 5.26
C ALA A 8 19.95 3.85 5.82
N CYS A 9 19.75 4.82 4.92
CA CYS A 9 19.29 6.17 5.18
C CYS A 9 17.83 6.28 4.68
N GLU A 10 16.91 6.75 5.50
CA GLU A 10 15.46 6.81 5.17
C GLU A 10 14.92 5.49 4.59
N ASP A 11 15.31 4.37 5.18
CA ASP A 11 15.01 2.99 4.77
C ASP A 11 15.54 2.58 3.38
N MET A 12 16.43 3.38 2.77
CA MET A 12 17.08 3.09 1.47
C MET A 12 18.57 2.77 1.67
N THR A 13 19.02 1.69 1.03
CA THR A 13 20.43 1.27 1.04
C THR A 13 21.25 1.94 -0.07
N GLU A 14 20.56 2.47 -1.09
CA GLU A 14 21.16 3.16 -2.24
C GLU A 14 20.16 4.17 -2.84
N GLY A 15 20.65 5.13 -3.61
CA GLY A 15 19.84 6.08 -4.36
C GLY A 15 18.99 7.03 -3.51
N CYS A 16 19.23 7.12 -2.20
CA CYS A 16 18.46 7.98 -1.31
C CYS A 16 18.67 9.45 -1.63
N VAL A 17 17.57 10.17 -1.89
CA VAL A 17 17.52 11.63 -1.91
C VAL A 17 16.50 12.07 -0.86
N THR A 18 16.88 12.98 0.02
CA THR A 18 16.01 13.38 1.14
C THR A 18 16.07 14.88 1.43
N ASP A 19 14.92 15.46 1.78
CA ASP A 19 14.80 16.80 2.33
C ASP A 19 14.66 16.77 3.86
N GLU A 20 14.78 15.60 4.49
CA GLU A 20 14.81 15.52 5.95
C GLU A 20 16.11 16.15 6.47
N LYS A 21 15.96 17.18 7.32
CA LYS A 21 17.11 17.87 7.93
C LYS A 21 17.91 16.98 8.87
N ASN A 22 17.22 16.02 9.44
CA ASN A 22 17.72 15.04 10.39
C ASN A 22 17.44 13.63 9.84
N PRO A 23 18.10 13.19 8.74
CA PRO A 23 17.80 11.90 8.13
C PRO A 23 18.00 10.75 9.13
N CYS A 24 17.14 9.73 9.01
CA CYS A 24 17.11 8.59 9.92
C CYS A 24 17.94 7.43 9.35
N PHE A 25 18.85 6.89 10.15
CA PHE A 25 19.65 5.73 9.82
C PHE A 25 19.13 4.49 10.53
N SER A 26 19.03 3.39 9.82
CA SER A 26 18.66 2.07 10.36
C SER A 26 19.63 1.01 9.86
N PHE A 27 19.84 -0.06 10.66
CA PHE A 27 20.71 -1.12 10.27
C PHE A 27 20.29 -2.48 10.84
N ALA A 28 20.72 -3.56 10.21
CA ALA A 28 20.55 -4.91 10.70
C ALA A 28 21.89 -5.64 10.68
N VAL A 29 22.15 -6.41 11.74
CA VAL A 29 23.34 -7.27 11.85
C VAL A 29 22.94 -8.74 11.80
N ARG A 30 23.82 -9.56 11.28
CA ARG A 30 23.69 -11.02 11.30
C ARG A 30 24.94 -11.63 11.91
N GLY A 31 24.74 -12.59 12.80
CA GLY A 31 25.78 -13.45 13.34
C GLY A 31 25.17 -14.79 13.73
N GLY A 32 25.93 -15.86 13.69
CA GLY A 32 25.50 -17.20 14.10
C GLY A 32 26.29 -17.67 15.33
N GLY A 33 25.59 -18.21 16.34
CA GLY A 33 26.18 -18.80 17.52
C GLY A 33 26.32 -17.88 18.72
N GLU A 34 26.89 -18.43 19.78
CA GLU A 34 27.13 -17.74 21.04
C GLU A 34 28.07 -16.55 20.86
N GLY A 35 27.68 -15.35 21.33
CA GLY A 35 28.44 -14.10 21.18
C GLY A 35 28.17 -13.31 19.88
N ALA A 36 27.22 -13.74 19.06
CA ALA A 36 26.83 -13.03 17.83
C ALA A 36 25.94 -11.77 18.08
N ALA A 37 25.47 -11.55 19.30
CA ALA A 37 24.71 -10.36 19.64
C ALA A 37 25.54 -9.09 19.47
N LEU A 38 24.91 -7.99 19.08
CA LEU A 38 25.52 -6.69 18.94
C LEU A 38 25.97 -6.17 20.31
N ARG A 39 27.29 -5.96 20.50
CA ARG A 39 27.87 -5.36 21.69
C ARG A 39 27.93 -3.84 21.60
N LYS A 40 28.40 -3.33 20.46
CA LYS A 40 28.62 -1.92 20.21
C LYS A 40 28.35 -1.60 18.74
N ALA A 41 27.78 -0.43 18.50
CA ALA A 41 27.72 0.16 17.15
C ALA A 41 28.00 1.65 17.23
N GLU A 42 28.52 2.22 16.14
CA GLU A 42 28.75 3.65 15.99
C GLU A 42 28.44 4.06 14.56
N ILE A 43 27.64 5.12 14.40
CA ILE A 43 27.39 5.76 13.11
C ILE A 43 28.17 7.05 13.03
N TYR A 44 28.89 7.26 11.95
CA TYR A 44 29.66 8.47 11.69
C TYR A 44 29.16 9.19 10.45
N LEU A 45 28.99 10.50 10.54
CA LEU A 45 28.60 11.35 9.41
C LEU A 45 29.08 12.79 9.66
N ASN A 46 29.93 13.34 8.78
CA ASN A 46 30.29 14.77 8.77
C ASN A 46 30.71 15.32 10.16
N GLY A 47 31.56 14.60 10.89
CA GLY A 47 32.03 14.96 12.24
C GLY A 47 31.08 14.61 13.39
N TRP A 48 29.84 14.20 13.10
CA TRP A 48 28.91 13.65 14.08
C TRP A 48 29.13 12.16 14.28
N ALA A 49 28.93 11.69 15.51
CA ALA A 49 28.96 10.29 15.85
C ALA A 49 27.78 9.97 16.76
N ALA A 50 27.06 8.87 16.47
CA ALA A 50 26.08 8.28 17.39
C ALA A 50 26.65 6.98 17.95
N GLU A 51 26.80 6.92 19.27
CA GLU A 51 27.23 5.74 20.00
C GLU A 51 26.00 4.86 20.33
N ASN A 52 26.12 3.56 20.07
CA ASN A 52 25.05 2.57 20.29
C ASN A 52 23.67 2.99 19.72
N PRO A 53 23.61 3.35 18.43
CA PRO A 53 22.38 3.78 17.77
C PRO A 53 21.34 2.65 17.77
N ALA A 54 20.06 3.02 17.82
CA ALA A 54 18.98 2.05 17.69
C ALA A 54 18.97 1.47 16.27
N GLN A 55 18.90 0.14 16.17
CA GLN A 55 18.82 -0.56 14.86
C GLN A 55 17.56 -0.18 14.06
N THR A 56 16.47 0.13 14.76
CA THR A 56 15.18 0.50 14.17
C THR A 56 15.13 1.90 13.57
N GLY A 57 16.01 2.81 14.03
CA GLY A 57 16.15 4.16 13.51
C GLY A 57 16.88 5.08 14.48
N THR A 58 17.85 5.81 13.98
CA THR A 58 18.58 6.86 14.71
C THR A 58 18.66 8.09 13.83
N ALA A 59 18.05 9.19 14.28
CA ALA A 59 18.07 10.45 13.56
C ALA A 59 19.46 11.10 13.65
N TYR A 60 19.91 11.69 12.54
CA TYR A 60 21.08 12.55 12.52
C TYR A 60 20.87 13.77 13.45
N ALA A 61 21.89 14.07 14.26
CA ALA A 61 21.85 15.20 15.21
C ALA A 61 23.14 16.02 15.17
N GLY A 62 23.85 16.00 14.04
CA GLY A 62 25.06 16.77 13.80
C GLY A 62 24.76 18.18 13.23
N ASP A 63 25.80 18.81 12.69
CA ASP A 63 25.69 20.11 12.03
C ASP A 63 24.71 20.08 10.86
N PRO A 64 23.99 21.18 10.56
CA PRO A 64 23.03 21.23 9.47
C PRO A 64 23.63 20.76 8.13
N LEU A 65 22.94 19.85 7.48
CA LEU A 65 23.34 19.37 6.17
C LEU A 65 23.13 20.46 5.10
N LYS A 66 24.02 20.50 4.13
CA LYS A 66 23.92 21.44 2.99
C LYS A 66 22.98 20.88 1.93
N PRO A 67 22.19 21.73 1.23
CA PRO A 67 21.36 21.29 0.12
C PRO A 67 22.21 20.70 -1.02
N GLU A 68 21.59 19.83 -1.81
CA GLU A 68 22.13 19.27 -3.06
C GLU A 68 23.54 18.65 -2.92
N THR A 69 23.80 18.11 -1.75
CA THR A 69 25.13 17.59 -1.38
C THR A 69 25.05 16.08 -1.15
N VAL A 70 26.06 15.37 -1.65
CA VAL A 70 26.24 13.94 -1.41
C VAL A 70 27.00 13.74 -0.10
N TYR A 71 26.48 12.87 0.73
CA TYR A 71 27.04 12.44 2.00
C TYR A 71 27.19 10.94 2.06
N THR A 72 28.22 10.46 2.76
CA THR A 72 28.44 9.05 3.06
C THR A 72 28.45 8.87 4.57
N ALA A 73 27.49 8.15 5.11
CA ALA A 73 27.49 7.71 6.49
C ALA A 73 28.18 6.36 6.60
N ARG A 74 28.94 6.15 7.68
CA ARG A 74 29.67 4.90 7.97
C ARG A 74 29.14 4.31 9.27
N LEU A 75 28.87 3.02 9.26
CA LEU A 75 28.50 2.21 10.42
C LEU A 75 29.66 1.28 10.76
N ALA A 76 30.12 1.31 12.00
CA ALA A 76 31.01 0.32 12.59
C ALA A 76 30.24 -0.47 13.67
N ALA A 77 30.30 -1.79 13.62
CA ALA A 77 29.59 -2.66 14.57
C ALA A 77 30.54 -3.73 15.12
N GLU A 78 30.38 -4.09 16.40
CA GLU A 78 31.15 -5.11 17.08
C GLU A 78 30.21 -6.06 17.83
N SER A 79 30.42 -7.37 17.68
CA SER A 79 29.68 -8.41 18.40
C SER A 79 30.18 -8.62 19.83
N GLU A 80 29.39 -9.28 20.67
CA GLU A 80 29.82 -9.71 22.02
C GLU A 80 31.07 -10.61 21.95
N GLY A 81 31.22 -11.39 20.88
CA GLY A 81 32.40 -12.23 20.62
C GLY A 81 33.61 -11.44 20.09
N GLY A 82 33.52 -10.13 19.92
CA GLY A 82 34.59 -9.26 19.46
C GLY A 82 34.82 -9.23 17.94
N GLU A 83 33.95 -9.88 17.15
CA GLU A 83 33.98 -9.74 15.68
C GLU A 83 33.51 -8.37 15.25
N ARG A 84 34.16 -7.79 14.23
CA ARG A 84 33.85 -6.42 13.73
C ARG A 84 33.34 -6.46 12.29
N ALA A 85 32.43 -5.56 11.99
CA ALA A 85 31.89 -5.33 10.65
C ALA A 85 31.71 -3.82 10.41
N GLU A 86 31.89 -3.42 9.15
CA GLU A 86 31.68 -2.03 8.71
C GLU A 86 30.80 -2.00 7.46
N ALA A 87 30.00 -0.95 7.32
CA ALA A 87 29.20 -0.66 6.13
C ALA A 87 29.10 0.84 5.90
N GLU A 88 28.83 1.22 4.67
CA GLU A 88 28.59 2.60 4.28
C GLU A 88 27.26 2.73 3.55
N VAL A 89 26.58 3.86 3.72
CA VAL A 89 25.44 4.28 2.93
C VAL A 89 25.65 5.69 2.41
N THR A 90 25.50 5.86 1.11
CA THR A 90 25.58 7.16 0.45
C THR A 90 24.20 7.68 0.14
N PHE A 91 23.96 8.94 0.48
CA PHE A 91 22.70 9.63 0.20
C PHE A 91 22.99 11.06 -0.30
N ARG A 92 22.00 11.64 -0.97
CA ARG A 92 22.01 13.04 -1.38
C ARG A 92 20.95 13.81 -0.60
N THR A 93 21.29 15.00 -0.10
CA THR A 93 20.23 15.95 0.29
C THR A 93 19.59 16.54 -0.96
N GLY A 94 18.29 16.68 -0.93
CA GLY A 94 17.53 17.40 -1.94
C GLY A 94 17.72 18.93 -1.81
N LYS A 95 16.66 19.67 -2.12
CA LYS A 95 16.67 21.14 -2.03
C LYS A 95 16.75 21.64 -0.59
N LEU A 96 16.27 20.86 0.39
CA LEU A 96 16.04 21.33 1.76
C LEU A 96 15.24 22.64 1.75
N ASP A 97 15.85 23.74 2.24
CA ASP A 97 15.25 25.07 2.21
C ASP A 97 15.76 25.95 1.03
N ALA A 98 16.55 25.38 0.09
CA ALA A 98 17.07 26.14 -1.03
C ALA A 98 15.96 26.48 -2.04
N SER A 99 15.98 27.71 -2.54
CA SER A 99 15.04 28.16 -3.56
C SER A 99 15.27 27.44 -4.89
N TRP A 100 14.20 27.29 -5.65
CA TRP A 100 14.27 26.86 -7.04
C TRP A 100 14.73 27.99 -7.95
N ASN A 101 15.67 27.69 -8.84
CA ASN A 101 16.10 28.58 -9.94
C ASN A 101 15.28 28.33 -11.22
N ALA A 102 14.04 27.92 -11.05
CA ALA A 102 13.12 27.56 -12.10
C ALA A 102 11.75 28.18 -11.83
N SER A 103 10.94 28.29 -12.84
CA SER A 103 9.56 28.75 -12.77
C SER A 103 8.62 27.64 -13.24
N TRP A 104 7.44 27.57 -12.63
CA TRP A 104 6.36 26.76 -13.18
C TRP A 104 6.03 27.20 -14.59
N ILE A 105 6.03 26.28 -15.55
CA ILE A 105 5.70 26.54 -16.95
C ILE A 105 4.49 25.71 -17.39
N THR A 106 3.74 26.27 -18.33
CA THR A 106 2.55 25.66 -18.93
C THR A 106 2.39 26.13 -20.38
N ASP A 107 1.38 25.60 -21.06
CA ASP A 107 0.90 26.16 -22.31
C ASP A 107 -0.04 27.34 -22.03
N GLY A 108 0.43 28.56 -22.27
CA GLY A 108 -0.30 29.79 -22.02
C GLY A 108 -1.58 29.96 -22.86
N GLU A 109 -1.63 29.33 -24.04
CA GLU A 109 -2.78 29.42 -24.95
C GLU A 109 -3.81 28.30 -24.70
N TYR A 110 -3.40 27.19 -24.10
CA TYR A 110 -4.28 26.08 -23.85
C TYR A 110 -5.39 26.43 -22.84
N ARG A 111 -6.62 26.10 -23.21
CA ARG A 111 -7.80 26.25 -22.34
C ARG A 111 -8.54 24.94 -22.26
N PHE A 112 -8.52 24.35 -21.08
CA PHE A 112 -9.24 23.14 -20.78
C PHE A 112 -10.50 23.45 -19.95
N THR A 113 -11.65 23.30 -20.56
CA THR A 113 -12.94 23.60 -19.92
C THR A 113 -13.89 22.42 -19.88
N GLU A 114 -13.57 21.34 -20.55
CA GLU A 114 -14.40 20.15 -20.61
C GLU A 114 -14.60 19.55 -19.21
N LYS A 115 -15.78 18.99 -18.97
CA LYS A 115 -16.11 18.33 -17.73
C LYS A 115 -16.01 16.83 -17.89
N LYS A 116 -15.65 16.12 -16.80
CA LYS A 116 -15.63 14.66 -16.74
C LYS A 116 -14.64 13.98 -17.69
N THR A 117 -13.64 14.68 -18.15
CA THR A 117 -12.55 14.13 -18.99
C THR A 117 -11.21 14.73 -18.56
N SER A 118 -10.13 14.16 -19.05
CA SER A 118 -8.77 14.62 -18.82
C SER A 118 -8.30 15.55 -19.93
N PRO A 119 -7.39 16.50 -19.64
CA PRO A 119 -6.85 17.41 -20.65
C PRO A 119 -5.93 16.67 -21.62
N VAL A 120 -5.73 17.26 -22.81
CA VAL A 120 -4.69 16.82 -23.74
C VAL A 120 -3.33 16.93 -23.05
N PRO A 121 -2.49 15.88 -23.10
CA PRO A 121 -1.14 15.95 -22.55
C PRO A 121 -0.30 17.05 -23.22
N MET A 122 0.54 17.71 -22.42
CA MET A 122 1.49 18.72 -22.91
C MET A 122 2.86 18.09 -23.08
N LEU A 123 3.56 18.42 -24.15
CA LEU A 123 4.95 18.06 -24.37
C LEU A 123 5.81 19.32 -24.29
N PHE A 124 6.71 19.38 -23.31
CA PHE A 124 7.68 20.46 -23.14
C PHE A 124 9.02 20.05 -23.73
N LYS A 125 9.76 21.03 -24.30
CA LYS A 125 11.06 20.82 -24.94
C LYS A 125 12.05 21.91 -24.53
N LYS A 126 13.28 21.52 -24.17
CA LYS A 126 14.44 22.38 -24.02
C LYS A 126 15.60 21.81 -24.83
N VAL A 127 16.18 22.61 -25.71
CA VAL A 127 17.44 22.29 -26.40
C VAL A 127 18.55 23.12 -25.77
N PHE A 128 19.69 22.50 -25.45
CA PHE A 128 20.84 23.17 -24.89
C PHE A 128 22.14 22.50 -25.30
N LYS A 129 23.26 23.23 -25.19
CA LYS A 129 24.61 22.71 -25.51
C LYS A 129 25.48 22.75 -24.25
N THR A 130 26.39 21.78 -24.17
CA THR A 130 27.46 21.76 -23.17
C THR A 130 28.81 21.91 -23.87
N GLU A 131 29.46 23.02 -23.65
CA GLU A 131 30.78 23.30 -24.28
C GLU A 131 31.96 22.73 -23.48
N ARG A 132 31.70 22.33 -22.26
CA ARG A 132 32.66 21.77 -21.29
C ARG A 132 32.28 20.34 -20.95
N LYS A 133 33.28 19.57 -20.57
CA LYS A 133 33.07 18.17 -20.17
C LYS A 133 32.35 18.11 -18.80
N VAL A 134 31.20 17.42 -18.80
CA VAL A 134 30.38 17.24 -17.62
C VAL A 134 30.91 16.10 -16.77
N ALA A 135 31.19 16.34 -15.50
CA ALA A 135 31.63 15.36 -14.52
C ALA A 135 30.42 14.65 -13.88
N SER A 136 29.36 15.40 -13.58
CA SER A 136 28.10 14.83 -13.09
C SER A 136 26.92 15.71 -13.46
N ALA A 137 25.75 15.11 -13.68
CA ALA A 137 24.51 15.81 -13.96
C ALA A 137 23.32 15.13 -13.25
N TYR A 138 22.44 15.92 -12.67
CA TYR A 138 21.20 15.44 -12.09
C TYR A 138 20.06 16.44 -12.35
N ILE A 139 18.84 15.92 -12.41
CA ILE A 139 17.64 16.71 -12.64
C ILE A 139 16.66 16.54 -11.50
N HIS A 140 16.20 17.67 -10.93
CA HIS A 140 15.03 17.73 -10.07
C HIS A 140 13.82 18.06 -10.93
N ALA A 141 12.73 17.30 -10.80
CA ALA A 141 11.53 17.52 -11.61
C ALA A 141 10.25 17.20 -10.82
N THR A 142 9.20 17.99 -11.11
CA THR A 142 7.85 17.76 -10.59
C THR A 142 6.81 18.35 -11.56
N ALA A 143 5.54 17.98 -11.38
CA ALA A 143 4.45 18.49 -12.22
C ALA A 143 3.15 18.67 -11.42
N ILE A 144 2.31 19.57 -11.88
CA ILE A 144 0.87 19.54 -11.60
C ILE A 144 0.24 18.65 -12.69
N GLY A 145 0.09 17.39 -12.37
CA GLY A 145 -0.21 16.30 -13.27
C GLY A 145 0.67 15.10 -12.96
N ILE A 146 0.86 14.23 -13.95
CA ILE A 146 1.89 13.17 -13.95
C ILE A 146 2.80 13.40 -15.14
N TYR A 147 4.09 13.04 -15.01
CA TYR A 147 5.07 13.34 -16.05
C TYR A 147 6.02 12.18 -16.35
N GLU A 148 6.58 12.20 -17.54
CA GLU A 148 7.70 11.38 -17.95
C GLU A 148 8.76 12.26 -18.63
N LEU A 149 10.04 12.01 -18.33
CA LEU A 149 11.17 12.73 -18.93
C LEU A 149 11.90 11.85 -19.94
N SER A 150 12.42 12.48 -20.97
CA SER A 150 13.45 11.89 -21.84
C SER A 150 14.55 12.88 -22.14
N LEU A 151 15.79 12.41 -22.17
CA LEU A 151 16.97 13.19 -22.53
C LEU A 151 17.69 12.48 -23.68
N ASN A 152 17.88 13.20 -24.79
CA ASN A 152 18.49 12.66 -26.00
C ASN A 152 17.81 11.39 -26.52
N GLY A 153 16.47 11.33 -26.42
CA GLY A 153 15.64 10.21 -26.85
C GLY A 153 15.66 8.99 -25.91
N LYS A 154 16.32 9.07 -24.77
CA LYS A 154 16.31 8.02 -23.74
C LYS A 154 15.44 8.45 -22.56
N ARG A 155 14.60 7.54 -22.06
CA ARG A 155 13.79 7.77 -20.85
C ARG A 155 14.69 8.05 -19.65
N VAL A 156 14.30 9.02 -18.82
CA VAL A 156 14.96 9.38 -17.56
C VAL A 156 14.22 8.74 -16.42
N GLY A 157 14.92 7.89 -15.66
CA GLY A 157 14.33 7.14 -14.56
C GLY A 157 13.43 5.99 -15.01
N GLU A 158 12.93 5.24 -14.03
CA GLU A 158 12.08 4.07 -14.25
C GLU A 158 10.68 4.23 -13.63
N ASP A 159 10.45 5.36 -12.95
CA ASP A 159 9.24 5.62 -12.19
C ASP A 159 8.04 5.84 -13.13
N TYR A 160 6.89 5.33 -12.74
CA TYR A 160 5.59 5.60 -13.34
C TYR A 160 4.83 6.60 -12.47
N PHE A 161 4.03 7.45 -13.11
CA PHE A 161 3.09 8.38 -12.47
C PHE A 161 3.76 9.40 -11.54
N ALA A 162 5.06 9.69 -11.75
CA ALA A 162 5.72 10.79 -11.04
C ALA A 162 4.94 12.12 -11.26
N PRO A 163 4.85 13.00 -10.26
CA PRO A 163 5.51 13.00 -8.97
C PRO A 163 4.83 12.16 -7.88
N GLY A 164 3.76 11.44 -8.21
CA GLY A 164 2.97 10.65 -7.27
C GLY A 164 1.74 11.39 -6.76
N PHE A 165 0.91 10.68 -5.99
CA PHE A 165 -0.34 11.17 -5.45
C PHE A 165 -0.19 11.51 -3.96
N THR A 166 -0.11 12.79 -3.65
CA THR A 166 -0.11 13.35 -2.30
C THR A 166 -1.26 14.32 -2.11
N SER A 167 -1.46 14.81 -0.91
CA SER A 167 -2.37 15.93 -0.65
C SER A 167 -1.79 17.22 -1.25
N TYR A 168 -1.99 17.44 -2.55
CA TYR A 168 -1.35 18.52 -3.34
C TYR A 168 -1.57 19.93 -2.82
N LYS A 169 -2.51 20.15 -1.90
CA LYS A 169 -2.66 21.44 -1.22
C LYS A 169 -1.59 21.66 -0.15
N HIS A 170 -1.01 20.59 0.36
CA HIS A 170 -0.03 20.59 1.45
C HIS A 170 1.35 20.22 0.94
N THR A 171 1.46 19.13 0.19
CA THR A 171 2.74 18.54 -0.21
C THR A 171 2.70 18.14 -1.68
N LEU A 172 3.78 18.45 -2.41
CA LEU A 172 4.05 17.96 -3.76
C LEU A 172 5.48 17.44 -3.82
N GLN A 173 5.63 16.18 -4.19
CA GLN A 173 6.95 15.57 -4.33
C GLN A 173 7.66 16.06 -5.59
N TYR A 174 9.00 16.10 -5.56
CA TYR A 174 9.83 16.15 -6.75
C TYR A 174 10.79 14.97 -6.78
N GLN A 175 11.04 14.43 -7.95
CA GLN A 175 12.02 13.37 -8.16
C GLN A 175 13.39 13.96 -8.48
N THR A 176 14.43 13.19 -8.17
CA THR A 176 15.80 13.52 -8.52
C THR A 176 16.40 12.35 -9.28
N TYR A 177 16.85 12.58 -10.50
CA TYR A 177 17.43 11.56 -11.36
C TYR A 177 18.86 11.91 -11.73
N ASP A 178 19.78 10.94 -11.62
CA ASP A 178 21.11 11.06 -12.21
C ASP A 178 21.00 10.90 -13.73
N VAL A 179 21.45 11.90 -14.46
CA VAL A 179 21.43 11.94 -15.93
C VAL A 179 22.83 12.09 -16.51
N THR A 180 23.88 11.89 -15.71
CA THR A 180 25.28 12.07 -16.10
C THR A 180 25.59 11.32 -17.40
N GLY A 181 25.21 10.04 -17.49
CA GLY A 181 25.43 9.18 -18.64
C GLY A 181 24.57 9.49 -19.87
N LEU A 182 23.65 10.46 -19.77
CA LEU A 182 22.76 10.85 -20.86
C LEU A 182 23.13 12.19 -21.50
N ILE A 183 24.04 12.97 -20.88
CA ILE A 183 24.47 14.28 -21.38
C ILE A 183 25.45 14.11 -22.55
N GLY A 184 25.20 14.83 -23.64
CA GLY A 184 26.06 14.98 -24.81
C GLY A 184 26.45 16.44 -25.03
N GLU A 185 27.13 16.75 -26.14
CA GLU A 185 27.44 18.14 -26.55
C GLU A 185 26.19 18.92 -26.93
N GLU A 186 25.26 18.30 -27.69
CA GLU A 186 23.94 18.82 -27.98
C GLU A 186 22.89 17.97 -27.27
N ASN A 187 21.98 18.63 -26.59
CA ASN A 187 21.02 17.95 -25.73
C ASN A 187 19.59 18.40 -26.00
N THR A 188 18.68 17.44 -26.03
CA THR A 188 17.24 17.69 -26.09
C THR A 188 16.57 17.03 -24.89
N LEU A 189 16.04 17.83 -23.98
CA LEU A 189 15.23 17.40 -22.85
C LEU A 189 13.76 17.57 -23.20
N LEU A 190 12.99 16.48 -23.09
CA LEU A 190 11.54 16.46 -23.27
C LEU A 190 10.85 16.06 -21.97
N ALA A 191 9.71 16.70 -21.67
CA ALA A 191 8.81 16.32 -20.58
C ALA A 191 7.40 16.18 -21.12
N ALA A 192 6.86 14.97 -21.12
CA ALA A 192 5.44 14.72 -21.38
C ALA A 192 4.68 14.84 -20.04
N VAL A 193 3.63 15.66 -20.01
CA VAL A 193 2.84 15.91 -18.78
C VAL A 193 1.36 15.67 -19.08
N ALA A 194 0.79 14.67 -18.42
CA ALA A 194 -0.63 14.35 -18.48
C ALA A 194 -1.39 14.87 -17.23
N GLY A 195 -2.72 14.87 -17.28
CA GLY A 195 -3.55 15.41 -16.20
C GLY A 195 -3.43 14.70 -14.86
N GLY A 196 -3.25 13.38 -14.88
CA GLY A 196 -3.10 12.55 -13.68
C GLY A 196 -4.19 12.82 -12.64
N TRP A 197 -3.85 12.68 -11.37
CA TRP A 197 -4.76 12.97 -10.25
C TRP A 197 -5.02 14.46 -10.03
N ALA A 198 -4.11 15.35 -10.46
CA ALA A 198 -4.22 16.78 -10.18
C ALA A 198 -5.21 17.51 -11.07
N VAL A 199 -5.25 17.18 -12.34
CA VAL A 199 -6.05 17.87 -13.37
C VAL A 199 -6.99 16.93 -14.11
N GLY A 200 -6.65 15.65 -14.21
CA GLY A 200 -7.42 14.62 -14.89
C GLY A 200 -8.76 14.32 -14.22
N ALA A 201 -9.62 13.58 -14.92
CA ALA A 201 -10.88 13.11 -14.35
C ALA A 201 -10.62 11.97 -13.36
N PHE A 202 -11.18 12.09 -12.17
CA PHE A 202 -10.95 11.11 -11.10
C PHE A 202 -12.23 10.85 -10.31
N VAL A 203 -12.27 9.71 -9.60
CA VAL A 203 -13.38 9.11 -8.85
C VAL A 203 -14.66 8.85 -9.69
N MET A 204 -15.65 8.16 -9.12
CA MET A 204 -16.93 7.81 -9.78
C MET A 204 -17.64 9.03 -10.39
N THR A 205 -17.46 10.20 -9.80
CA THR A 205 -18.07 11.44 -10.29
C THR A 205 -17.35 12.05 -11.48
N ARG A 206 -16.20 11.53 -11.85
CA ARG A 206 -15.36 12.03 -12.95
C ARG A 206 -15.04 13.53 -12.80
N ARG A 207 -14.85 14.01 -11.58
CA ARG A 207 -14.40 15.40 -11.37
C ARG A 207 -12.98 15.57 -11.85
N ASN A 208 -12.76 16.65 -12.55
CA ASN A 208 -11.46 17.06 -13.06
C ASN A 208 -11.10 18.47 -12.57
N ARG A 209 -9.88 18.90 -12.85
CA ARG A 209 -9.37 20.23 -12.49
C ARG A 209 -9.52 20.54 -11.01
N ILE A 210 -9.21 19.53 -10.17
CA ILE A 210 -9.40 19.66 -8.70
C ILE A 210 -8.31 20.55 -8.11
N THR A 211 -7.08 20.35 -8.56
CA THR A 211 -5.91 21.05 -8.01
C THR A 211 -5.58 22.29 -8.83
N ALA A 212 -5.65 22.20 -10.15
CA ALA A 212 -5.37 23.29 -11.07
C ALA A 212 -6.26 23.21 -12.32
N ASP A 213 -6.37 24.30 -13.06
CA ASP A 213 -7.16 24.36 -14.30
C ASP A 213 -6.48 23.66 -15.48
N ARG A 214 -5.15 23.44 -15.41
CA ARG A 214 -4.32 22.82 -16.45
C ARG A 214 -3.03 22.27 -15.84
N GLN A 215 -2.30 21.50 -16.64
CA GLN A 215 -1.00 20.94 -16.24
C GLN A 215 0.05 22.06 -16.15
N ALA A 216 1.05 21.82 -15.29
CA ALA A 216 2.24 22.66 -15.21
C ALA A 216 3.46 21.78 -14.90
N PHE A 217 4.63 22.23 -15.33
CA PHE A 217 5.89 21.53 -15.16
C PHE A 217 6.93 22.42 -14.49
N LEU A 218 7.77 21.85 -13.62
CA LEU A 218 8.88 22.51 -12.94
C LEU A 218 10.07 21.57 -12.90
N ALA A 219 11.24 22.03 -13.38
CA ALA A 219 12.47 21.25 -13.31
C ALA A 219 13.73 22.13 -13.26
N GLU A 220 14.78 21.58 -12.66
CA GLU A 220 16.15 22.09 -12.69
C GLU A 220 17.11 20.98 -13.04
N LEU A 221 17.86 21.16 -14.16
CA LEU A 221 18.99 20.33 -14.51
C LEU A 221 20.27 20.99 -13.98
N HIS A 222 20.98 20.29 -13.12
CA HIS A 222 22.24 20.72 -12.54
C HIS A 222 23.39 20.01 -13.27
N LEU A 223 24.31 20.81 -13.80
CA LEU A 223 25.52 20.34 -14.46
C LEU A 223 26.73 20.73 -13.58
N VAL A 224 27.57 19.74 -13.30
CA VAL A 224 28.87 19.94 -12.64
C VAL A 224 29.96 19.57 -13.64
N TYR A 225 30.78 20.50 -13.99
CA TYR A 225 31.85 20.32 -14.95
C TYR A 225 33.13 19.79 -14.31
N GLU A 226 34.07 19.21 -15.10
CA GLU A 226 35.35 18.68 -14.59
C GLU A 226 36.22 19.76 -13.94
N ASP A 227 36.06 21.02 -14.32
CA ASP A 227 36.76 22.16 -13.70
C ASP A 227 36.15 22.60 -12.34
N GLY A 228 35.12 21.89 -11.86
CA GLY A 228 34.40 22.19 -10.63
C GLY A 228 33.33 23.29 -10.76
N SER A 229 33.21 23.93 -11.90
CA SER A 229 32.15 24.94 -12.13
C SER A 229 30.78 24.29 -12.26
N ARG A 230 29.73 25.05 -11.97
CA ARG A 230 28.34 24.57 -11.98
C ARG A 230 27.46 25.43 -12.87
N GLU A 231 26.48 24.81 -13.47
CA GLU A 231 25.44 25.46 -14.24
C GLU A 231 24.09 24.85 -13.90
N VAL A 232 23.03 25.66 -13.88
CA VAL A 232 21.66 25.20 -13.65
C VAL A 232 20.79 25.65 -14.81
N ILE A 233 20.12 24.70 -15.46
CA ILE A 233 19.14 24.94 -16.52
C ILE A 233 17.75 24.68 -15.93
N GLY A 234 17.06 25.77 -15.55
CA GLY A 234 15.72 25.73 -15.00
C GLY A 234 14.63 25.80 -16.06
N THR A 235 13.41 25.45 -15.68
CA THR A 235 12.22 25.75 -16.50
C THR A 235 11.91 27.23 -16.48
N ASP A 236 11.72 27.80 -17.68
CA ASP A 236 11.41 29.22 -17.92
C ASP A 236 10.66 29.40 -19.25
N THR A 237 10.50 30.63 -19.69
CA THR A 237 9.82 30.99 -20.94
C THR A 237 10.63 30.66 -22.21
N ASP A 238 11.89 30.27 -22.09
CA ASP A 238 12.72 29.82 -23.21
C ASP A 238 12.50 28.34 -23.56
N TRP A 239 11.72 27.64 -22.76
CA TRP A 239 11.22 26.32 -23.10
C TRP A 239 10.12 26.43 -24.15
N GLN A 240 9.96 25.39 -24.93
CA GLN A 240 8.87 25.24 -25.89
C GLN A 240 7.83 24.27 -25.37
N VAL A 241 6.57 24.45 -25.76
CA VAL A 241 5.46 23.55 -25.41
C VAL A 241 4.57 23.32 -26.62
N THR A 242 3.99 22.12 -26.69
CA THR A 242 2.96 21.75 -27.68
C THR A 242 1.95 20.77 -27.08
N GLY A 243 0.70 20.80 -27.56
CA GLY A 243 -0.31 19.78 -27.38
C GLY A 243 -0.39 18.78 -28.54
N ASP A 244 0.46 18.93 -29.54
CA ASP A 244 0.45 18.08 -30.77
C ASP A 244 1.43 16.87 -30.63
N GLY A 245 1.95 16.58 -29.43
CA GLY A 245 2.84 15.46 -29.14
C GLY A 245 2.21 14.09 -29.45
N PRO A 246 3.01 13.01 -29.50
CA PRO A 246 2.52 11.66 -29.82
C PRO A 246 1.49 11.13 -28.81
N LEU A 247 1.57 11.52 -27.55
CA LEU A 247 0.59 11.20 -26.52
C LEU A 247 -0.63 12.12 -26.73
N ARG A 248 -1.71 11.56 -27.32
CA ARG A 248 -2.94 12.32 -27.68
C ARG A 248 -3.95 12.38 -26.55
N PHE A 249 -3.96 11.36 -25.69
CA PHE A 249 -4.87 11.23 -24.56
C PHE A 249 -4.23 10.37 -23.48
N ALA A 250 -4.44 10.72 -22.21
CA ALA A 250 -4.05 9.89 -21.06
C ALA A 250 -4.96 10.15 -19.88
N GLU A 251 -5.52 9.07 -19.33
CA GLU A 251 -6.38 9.06 -18.14
C GLU A 251 -6.29 7.71 -17.45
N PHE A 252 -6.33 7.67 -16.13
CA PHE A 252 -6.23 6.42 -15.38
C PHE A 252 -7.36 5.42 -15.70
N TYR A 253 -8.58 5.88 -15.88
CA TYR A 253 -9.74 4.99 -16.09
C TYR A 253 -9.99 4.67 -17.55
N ASP A 254 -9.90 5.69 -18.41
CA ASP A 254 -10.21 5.54 -19.82
C ASP A 254 -9.03 5.02 -20.64
N GLY A 255 -7.80 5.24 -20.16
CA GLY A 255 -6.59 4.69 -20.76
C GLY A 255 -5.75 5.72 -21.50
N GLU A 256 -5.11 5.30 -22.60
CA GLU A 256 -4.12 6.10 -23.33
C GLU A 256 -4.33 5.99 -24.84
N THR A 257 -4.10 7.09 -25.56
CA THR A 257 -4.01 7.11 -27.02
C THR A 257 -2.65 7.67 -27.41
N PHE A 258 -1.86 6.87 -28.11
CA PHE A 258 -0.53 7.23 -28.59
C PHE A 258 -0.48 7.14 -30.13
N ASP A 259 -0.01 8.20 -30.77
CA ASP A 259 0.13 8.31 -32.21
C ASP A 259 1.61 8.33 -32.59
N ALA A 260 2.15 7.16 -32.96
CA ALA A 260 3.55 7.03 -33.38
C ALA A 260 3.86 7.67 -34.74
N THR A 261 2.85 8.17 -35.44
CA THR A 261 3.06 8.92 -36.71
C THR A 261 3.35 10.39 -36.47
N ALA A 262 3.24 10.89 -35.24
CA ALA A 262 3.52 12.28 -34.92
C ALA A 262 5.00 12.61 -35.11
N GLU A 263 5.28 13.55 -36.01
CA GLU A 263 6.62 14.03 -36.34
C GLU A 263 6.89 15.39 -35.72
N ASP A 264 8.06 15.59 -35.10
CA ASP A 264 8.45 16.85 -34.44
C ASP A 264 8.33 18.07 -35.40
N SER A 265 8.64 17.89 -36.67
CA SER A 265 8.53 18.92 -37.72
C SER A 265 7.09 19.39 -37.98
N ALA A 266 6.09 18.53 -37.68
CA ALA A 266 4.68 18.85 -37.87
C ALA A 266 4.01 19.41 -36.60
N MET A 267 4.69 19.40 -35.47
CA MET A 267 4.18 19.88 -34.17
C MET A 267 4.22 21.42 -34.13
N ARG A 268 3.16 22.02 -33.61
CA ARG A 268 3.09 23.47 -33.41
C ARG A 268 3.72 23.85 -32.07
N TRP A 269 5.05 24.02 -32.11
CA TRP A 269 5.80 24.48 -30.94
C TRP A 269 5.58 25.97 -30.69
N ARG A 270 5.45 26.36 -29.44
CA ARG A 270 5.35 27.74 -28.98
C ARG A 270 6.12 27.93 -27.68
N PRO A 271 6.56 29.17 -27.35
CA PRO A 271 7.18 29.44 -26.05
C PRO A 271 6.27 29.03 -24.91
N ALA A 272 6.84 28.39 -23.91
CA ALA A 272 6.14 28.09 -22.66
C ALA A 272 5.81 29.40 -21.94
N ALA A 273 4.69 29.41 -21.21
CA ALA A 273 4.29 30.53 -20.38
C ALA A 273 4.53 30.23 -18.91
N ARG A 274 4.87 31.22 -18.11
CA ARG A 274 4.89 31.06 -16.66
C ARG A 274 3.50 30.79 -16.12
N GLU A 275 3.39 29.80 -15.23
CA GLU A 275 2.15 29.48 -14.51
C GLU A 275 2.23 29.97 -13.07
N SER A 276 1.15 30.63 -12.64
CA SER A 276 0.96 30.98 -11.22
C SER A 276 -0.02 30.01 -10.60
N LEU A 277 0.50 29.07 -9.83
CA LEU A 277 -0.35 28.08 -9.18
C LEU A 277 -1.28 28.73 -8.17
N LYS A 278 -2.52 28.21 -8.11
CA LYS A 278 -3.50 28.62 -7.08
C LYS A 278 -3.28 27.94 -5.73
N ILE A 279 -2.42 26.92 -5.70
CA ILE A 279 -1.98 26.18 -4.51
C ILE A 279 -0.51 26.47 -4.27
N HIS A 280 -0.09 26.33 -3.01
CA HIS A 280 1.29 26.54 -2.60
C HIS A 280 1.77 25.37 -1.74
N PRO A 281 1.88 24.15 -2.31
CA PRO A 281 2.38 23.00 -1.57
C PRO A 281 3.86 23.19 -1.19
N ALA A 282 4.26 22.56 -0.10
CA ALA A 282 5.69 22.35 0.15
C ALA A 282 6.22 21.39 -0.94
N LEU A 283 7.25 21.81 -1.67
CA LEU A 283 7.98 20.94 -2.59
C LEU A 283 9.00 20.14 -1.79
N VAL A 284 8.90 18.81 -1.82
CA VAL A 284 9.77 17.92 -1.02
C VAL A 284 10.35 16.82 -1.90
N ALA A 285 11.57 16.40 -1.62
CA ALA A 285 12.15 15.24 -2.27
C ALA A 285 11.26 14.01 -2.09
N ALA A 286 11.12 13.19 -3.12
CA ALA A 286 10.28 12.00 -3.10
C ALA A 286 10.71 11.03 -1.99
N TYR A 287 9.81 10.75 -1.06
CA TYR A 287 10.07 9.94 0.13
C TYR A 287 9.25 8.63 0.18
N GLY A 288 8.25 8.48 -0.67
CA GLY A 288 7.48 7.25 -0.81
C GLY A 288 8.20 6.17 -1.63
N ALA A 289 7.59 5.02 -1.78
CA ALA A 289 8.01 3.98 -2.70
C ALA A 289 7.48 4.32 -4.11
N PRO A 290 8.34 4.57 -5.11
CA PRO A 290 7.89 4.93 -6.46
C PRO A 290 7.16 3.74 -7.12
N VAL A 291 6.22 4.03 -8.01
CA VAL A 291 5.60 2.99 -8.83
C VAL A 291 6.56 2.58 -9.95
N ARG A 292 6.81 1.29 -10.09
CA ARG A 292 7.70 0.72 -11.11
C ARG A 292 7.08 -0.49 -11.80
N ALA A 293 7.65 -0.88 -12.93
CA ALA A 293 7.38 -2.16 -13.56
C ALA A 293 8.22 -3.26 -12.87
N HIS A 294 7.55 -4.35 -12.50
CA HIS A 294 8.18 -5.46 -11.81
C HIS A 294 8.11 -6.74 -12.64
N GLU A 295 7.12 -7.61 -12.41
CA GLU A 295 7.02 -8.87 -13.13
C GLU A 295 6.54 -8.64 -14.57
N THR A 296 7.08 -9.44 -15.48
CA THR A 296 6.61 -9.53 -16.86
C THR A 296 5.83 -10.83 -17.05
N PHE A 297 4.58 -10.72 -17.47
CA PHE A 297 3.72 -11.84 -17.79
C PHE A 297 3.65 -12.07 -19.29
N ARG A 298 3.78 -13.34 -19.70
CA ARG A 298 3.44 -13.81 -21.03
C ARG A 298 2.06 -14.44 -21.00
N PRO A 299 1.26 -14.31 -22.06
CA PRO A 299 -0.03 -14.98 -22.13
C PRO A 299 0.11 -16.49 -21.99
N VAL A 300 -0.73 -17.11 -21.16
CA VAL A 300 -0.86 -18.56 -21.03
C VAL A 300 -1.76 -19.13 -22.15
N SER A 301 -2.62 -18.29 -22.72
CA SER A 301 -3.41 -18.63 -23.90
C SER A 301 -3.76 -17.40 -24.73
N ALA A 302 -4.04 -17.61 -26.01
CA ALA A 302 -4.55 -16.60 -26.95
C ALA A 302 -5.63 -17.21 -27.84
N VAL A 303 -6.80 -16.56 -27.91
CA VAL A 303 -7.95 -17.05 -28.66
C VAL A 303 -8.44 -15.97 -29.62
N ARG A 304 -8.46 -16.28 -30.93
CA ARG A 304 -9.06 -15.39 -31.95
C ARG A 304 -10.58 -15.54 -31.91
N ARG A 305 -11.27 -14.41 -31.82
CA ARG A 305 -12.75 -14.33 -31.86
C ARG A 305 -13.26 -14.14 -33.28
N GLU A 306 -14.56 -14.39 -33.50
CA GLU A 306 -15.21 -14.26 -34.80
C GLU A 306 -15.14 -12.84 -35.38
N ASN A 307 -15.14 -11.80 -34.52
CA ASN A 307 -15.00 -10.41 -34.90
C ASN A 307 -13.57 -10.01 -35.28
N GLY A 308 -12.61 -10.96 -35.19
CA GLY A 308 -11.19 -10.75 -35.49
C GLY A 308 -10.34 -10.30 -34.29
N ASP A 309 -10.93 -9.97 -33.15
CA ASP A 309 -10.21 -9.65 -31.93
C ASP A 309 -9.47 -10.89 -31.39
N ILE A 310 -8.34 -10.67 -30.71
CA ILE A 310 -7.56 -11.73 -30.08
C ILE A 310 -7.60 -11.50 -28.58
N ILE A 311 -8.14 -12.46 -27.84
CA ILE A 311 -8.19 -12.42 -26.38
C ILE A 311 -7.00 -13.18 -25.81
N TYR A 312 -6.18 -12.51 -25.02
CA TYR A 312 -5.04 -13.06 -24.30
C TYR A 312 -5.38 -13.24 -22.83
N ASP A 313 -5.12 -14.43 -22.25
CA ASP A 313 -5.17 -14.70 -20.81
C ASP A 313 -3.75 -14.70 -20.25
N PHE A 314 -3.47 -13.87 -19.26
CA PHE A 314 -2.18 -13.83 -18.58
C PHE A 314 -2.09 -14.79 -17.37
N GLY A 315 -3.15 -15.49 -17.04
CA GLY A 315 -3.20 -16.48 -15.95
C GLY A 315 -3.22 -15.87 -14.54
N GLN A 316 -3.01 -14.56 -14.40
CA GLN A 316 -2.99 -13.81 -13.15
C GLN A 316 -3.73 -12.48 -13.33
N ASN A 317 -4.58 -12.12 -12.38
CA ASN A 317 -5.17 -10.77 -12.28
C ASN A 317 -4.19 -9.84 -11.55
N PHE A 318 -3.90 -8.66 -12.10
CA PHE A 318 -2.95 -7.68 -11.52
C PHE A 318 -3.19 -6.27 -12.07
N ALA A 319 -2.58 -5.27 -11.41
CA ALA A 319 -2.48 -3.92 -11.93
C ALA A 319 -1.27 -3.80 -12.85
N GLY A 320 -1.44 -3.21 -14.03
CA GLY A 320 -0.33 -3.08 -14.98
C GLY A 320 -0.69 -2.51 -16.33
N VAL A 321 0.22 -2.69 -17.26
CA VAL A 321 0.10 -2.27 -18.67
C VAL A 321 0.55 -3.39 -19.60
N VAL A 322 0.05 -3.34 -20.84
CA VAL A 322 0.48 -4.27 -21.90
C VAL A 322 1.60 -3.64 -22.70
N ARG A 323 2.64 -4.43 -22.97
CA ARG A 323 3.71 -4.10 -23.90
C ARG A 323 3.53 -4.87 -25.18
N LEU A 324 3.49 -4.14 -26.28
CA LEU A 324 3.41 -4.66 -27.65
C LEU A 324 4.77 -4.57 -28.32
N ARG A 325 5.19 -5.68 -28.97
CA ARG A 325 6.24 -5.67 -29.99
C ARG A 325 5.56 -6.08 -31.30
N LEU A 326 5.58 -5.21 -32.29
CA LEU A 326 4.79 -5.42 -33.50
C LEU A 326 5.47 -4.89 -34.75
N ASN A 327 5.01 -5.38 -35.90
CA ASN A 327 5.36 -4.84 -37.20
C ASN A 327 4.12 -4.18 -37.80
N GLY A 328 4.04 -2.85 -37.73
CA GLY A 328 2.85 -2.07 -38.07
C GLY A 328 2.98 -1.33 -39.42
N ARG A 329 1.83 -0.83 -39.90
CA ARG A 329 1.73 0.07 -41.03
C ARG A 329 1.32 1.46 -40.58
N LYS A 330 1.85 2.51 -41.22
CA LYS A 330 1.52 3.91 -40.87
C LYS A 330 0.01 4.13 -40.83
N GLY A 331 -0.48 4.64 -39.69
CA GLY A 331 -1.90 4.91 -39.46
C GLY A 331 -2.74 3.69 -39.06
N GLN A 332 -2.18 2.47 -39.01
CA GLN A 332 -2.86 1.29 -38.47
C GLN A 332 -3.15 1.51 -37.00
N LYS A 333 -4.39 1.25 -36.61
CA LYS A 333 -4.84 1.38 -35.20
C LYS A 333 -4.89 0.04 -34.52
N ILE A 334 -4.16 -0.11 -33.43
CA ILE A 334 -4.21 -1.24 -32.53
C ILE A 334 -4.98 -0.79 -31.29
N ILE A 335 -6.02 -1.55 -30.92
CA ILE A 335 -6.84 -1.23 -29.74
C ILE A 335 -6.75 -2.38 -28.77
N LEU A 336 -6.39 -2.05 -27.52
CA LEU A 336 -6.38 -2.98 -26.39
C LEU A 336 -7.53 -2.63 -25.45
N ARG A 337 -8.30 -3.65 -25.02
CA ARG A 337 -9.31 -3.54 -23.97
C ARG A 337 -8.98 -4.54 -22.88
N HIS A 338 -9.20 -4.14 -21.64
CA HIS A 338 -8.77 -4.90 -20.47
C HIS A 338 -9.97 -5.27 -19.60
N ALA A 339 -9.94 -6.47 -19.03
CA ALA A 339 -10.92 -6.91 -18.03
C ALA A 339 -10.31 -7.94 -17.07
N GLU A 340 -10.89 -8.04 -15.87
CA GLU A 340 -10.48 -9.01 -14.86
C GLU A 340 -10.98 -10.43 -15.17
N ILE A 341 -12.13 -10.55 -15.81
CA ILE A 341 -12.82 -11.82 -16.09
C ILE A 341 -13.44 -11.83 -17.49
N LEU A 342 -13.81 -13.01 -17.95
CA LEU A 342 -14.60 -13.22 -19.17
C LEU A 342 -16.07 -13.40 -18.82
N ASN A 343 -16.95 -13.15 -19.79
CA ASN A 343 -18.37 -13.52 -19.75
C ASN A 343 -18.59 -14.98 -20.22
N ASP A 344 -19.82 -15.43 -20.16
CA ASP A 344 -20.21 -16.81 -20.52
C ASP A 344 -19.91 -17.17 -22.00
N TYR A 345 -19.70 -16.17 -22.86
CA TYR A 345 -19.35 -16.34 -24.26
C TYR A 345 -17.84 -16.37 -24.50
N GLY A 346 -17.03 -16.15 -23.44
CA GLY A 346 -15.59 -16.05 -23.51
C GLY A 346 -15.09 -14.70 -24.04
N ASP A 347 -15.92 -13.65 -24.04
CA ASP A 347 -15.54 -12.27 -24.31
C ASP A 347 -15.22 -11.53 -23.00
N LEU A 348 -14.55 -10.37 -23.10
CA LEU A 348 -14.25 -9.55 -21.93
C LEU A 348 -15.55 -9.16 -21.20
N ASN A 349 -15.62 -9.40 -19.89
CA ASN A 349 -16.70 -8.88 -19.08
C ASN A 349 -16.32 -7.50 -18.56
N THR A 350 -16.85 -6.45 -19.18
CA THR A 350 -16.59 -5.04 -18.84
C THR A 350 -17.63 -4.43 -17.90
N ALA A 351 -18.65 -5.19 -17.47
CA ALA A 351 -19.73 -4.66 -16.62
C ALA A 351 -19.20 -4.13 -15.27
N PHE A 352 -18.14 -4.75 -14.73
CA PHE A 352 -17.55 -4.38 -13.45
C PHE A 352 -16.57 -3.19 -13.55
N LEU A 353 -16.28 -2.69 -14.74
CA LEU A 353 -15.49 -1.47 -14.94
C LEU A 353 -16.28 -0.19 -14.65
N ARG A 354 -17.61 -0.29 -14.57
CA ARG A 354 -18.55 0.83 -14.43
C ARG A 354 -18.37 1.85 -15.56
N SER A 355 -17.91 3.09 -15.27
CA SER A 355 -17.69 4.09 -16.31
C SER A 355 -16.28 4.07 -16.91
N ALA A 356 -15.34 3.28 -16.37
CA ALA A 356 -13.98 3.16 -16.88
C ALA A 356 -13.95 2.40 -18.22
N LYS A 357 -13.25 2.92 -19.23
CA LYS A 357 -13.14 2.25 -20.53
C LYS A 357 -12.02 1.22 -20.57
N CYS A 358 -10.99 1.40 -19.77
CA CYS A 358 -9.80 0.52 -19.70
C CYS A 358 -9.26 0.17 -21.09
N MET A 359 -9.09 1.20 -21.95
CA MET A 359 -8.78 1.06 -23.36
C MET A 359 -7.51 1.81 -23.74
N VAL A 360 -6.62 1.15 -24.46
CA VAL A 360 -5.42 1.77 -25.03
C VAL A 360 -5.51 1.73 -26.55
N THR A 361 -5.20 2.84 -27.20
CA THR A 361 -5.15 2.94 -28.66
C THR A 361 -3.73 3.32 -29.08
N TYR A 362 -3.11 2.48 -29.89
CA TYR A 362 -1.81 2.76 -30.51
C TYR A 362 -1.98 2.93 -32.02
N ILE A 363 -1.52 4.07 -32.56
CA ILE A 363 -1.51 4.36 -33.99
C ILE A 363 -0.08 4.14 -34.48
N CYS A 364 0.11 3.12 -35.33
CA CYS A 364 1.41 2.67 -35.79
C CYS A 364 2.07 3.63 -36.76
N ARG A 365 3.38 3.71 -36.74
CA ARG A 365 4.23 4.08 -37.85
C ARG A 365 4.53 2.84 -38.72
N ASP A 366 5.29 2.97 -39.80
CA ASP A 366 5.73 1.80 -40.56
C ASP A 366 6.87 1.05 -39.89
N GLY A 367 6.85 -0.29 -39.98
CA GLY A 367 7.93 -1.19 -39.57
C GLY A 367 7.84 -1.64 -38.13
N ALA A 368 8.97 -2.18 -37.64
CA ALA A 368 9.09 -2.72 -36.29
C ALA A 368 9.03 -1.65 -35.21
N GLN A 369 8.24 -1.87 -34.17
CA GLN A 369 8.05 -0.93 -33.07
C GLN A 369 7.68 -1.62 -31.77
N VAL A 370 8.01 -0.96 -30.68
CA VAL A 370 7.66 -1.38 -29.32
C VAL A 370 6.85 -0.25 -28.67
N TYR A 371 5.76 -0.60 -28.04
CA TYR A 371 4.93 0.36 -27.31
C TYR A 371 4.45 -0.23 -26.00
N SER A 372 4.44 0.58 -24.96
CA SER A 372 3.80 0.32 -23.68
C SER A 372 3.27 1.64 -23.13
N PRO A 373 2.04 1.71 -22.64
CA PRO A 373 1.52 2.91 -21.96
C PRO A 373 2.37 3.29 -20.75
N THR A 374 2.50 4.60 -20.49
CA THR A 374 3.28 5.11 -19.35
C THR A 374 2.48 6.06 -18.46
N MET A 375 1.33 6.57 -18.94
CA MET A 375 0.51 7.55 -18.21
C MET A 375 -0.83 6.99 -17.72
N THR A 376 -0.98 5.69 -17.71
CA THR A 376 -2.17 4.96 -17.24
C THR A 376 -1.78 3.57 -16.73
N TYR A 377 -2.70 2.92 -16.02
CA TYR A 377 -2.62 1.49 -15.71
C TYR A 377 -4.02 0.88 -15.64
N MET A 378 -4.11 -0.43 -15.76
CA MET A 378 -5.36 -1.19 -15.75
C MET A 378 -5.27 -2.32 -14.71
N GLY A 379 -6.42 -2.70 -14.14
CA GLY A 379 -6.56 -3.96 -13.42
C GLY A 379 -7.13 -5.01 -14.37
N PHE A 380 -6.39 -6.10 -14.62
CA PHE A 380 -6.80 -7.09 -15.59
C PHE A 380 -6.12 -8.45 -15.45
N ARG A 381 -6.76 -9.47 -15.95
CA ARG A 381 -6.19 -10.76 -16.30
C ARG A 381 -6.25 -10.99 -17.81
N TYR A 382 -7.28 -10.45 -18.46
CA TYR A 382 -7.57 -10.65 -19.87
C TYR A 382 -7.45 -9.35 -20.66
N VAL A 383 -6.89 -9.47 -21.87
CA VAL A 383 -6.77 -8.35 -22.81
C VAL A 383 -7.26 -8.76 -24.19
N SER A 384 -8.16 -7.96 -24.76
CA SER A 384 -8.53 -8.06 -26.17
C SER A 384 -7.66 -7.13 -26.98
N VAL A 385 -7.02 -7.65 -28.02
CA VAL A 385 -6.22 -6.90 -29.00
C VAL A 385 -6.90 -6.96 -30.35
N SER A 386 -7.17 -5.78 -30.93
CA SER A 386 -7.78 -5.65 -32.26
C SER A 386 -6.92 -4.79 -33.19
N GLY A 387 -7.12 -4.96 -34.52
CA GLY A 387 -6.44 -4.18 -35.56
C GLY A 387 -5.10 -4.76 -36.04
N ILE A 388 -4.71 -5.96 -35.56
CA ILE A 388 -3.48 -6.66 -35.96
C ILE A 388 -3.66 -8.18 -35.93
N GLY A 389 -2.90 -8.90 -36.75
CA GLY A 389 -2.84 -10.36 -36.72
C GLY A 389 -1.99 -10.88 -35.56
N MET A 390 -2.30 -12.10 -35.11
CA MET A 390 -1.56 -12.74 -34.02
C MET A 390 -0.09 -12.99 -34.39
N GLU A 391 0.16 -13.19 -35.66
CA GLU A 391 1.49 -13.43 -36.25
C GLU A 391 2.37 -12.16 -36.32
N ASP A 392 1.75 -10.97 -36.28
CA ASP A 392 2.43 -9.67 -36.41
C ASP A 392 2.67 -8.97 -35.06
N VAL A 393 2.26 -9.55 -33.94
CA VAL A 393 2.36 -8.96 -32.61
C VAL A 393 2.78 -9.96 -31.54
N GLU A 394 3.78 -9.57 -30.76
CA GLU A 394 4.11 -10.21 -29.47
C GLU A 394 3.52 -9.34 -28.35
N VAL A 395 2.81 -10.00 -27.43
CA VAL A 395 2.10 -9.32 -26.32
C VAL A 395 2.69 -9.79 -25.00
N GLU A 396 3.12 -8.86 -24.19
CA GLU A 396 3.55 -9.08 -22.80
C GLU A 396 2.79 -8.10 -21.90
N ALA A 397 2.66 -8.42 -20.62
CA ALA A 397 2.11 -7.51 -19.65
C ALA A 397 3.12 -7.25 -18.53
N LEU A 398 3.19 -5.99 -18.07
CA LEU A 398 4.06 -5.54 -17.00
C LEU A 398 3.20 -5.24 -15.78
N ALA A 399 3.47 -5.89 -14.66
CA ALA A 399 2.85 -5.53 -13.38
C ALA A 399 3.42 -4.20 -12.89
N LEU A 400 2.54 -3.25 -12.55
CA LEU A 400 2.90 -1.93 -12.02
C LEU A 400 2.41 -1.80 -10.57
N TYR A 401 3.34 -1.58 -9.66
CA TYR A 401 3.05 -1.28 -8.25
C TYR A 401 4.22 -0.54 -7.61
N SER A 402 3.98 0.00 -6.43
CA SER A 402 5.02 0.67 -5.64
C SER A 402 6.18 -0.26 -5.36
N ASP A 403 7.41 0.24 -5.44
CA ASP A 403 8.65 -0.54 -5.28
C ASP A 403 8.82 -1.02 -3.83
N LEU A 404 8.06 -2.06 -3.49
CA LEU A 404 7.99 -2.68 -2.18
C LEU A 404 8.81 -3.96 -2.16
N ARG A 405 9.89 -3.98 -1.39
CA ARG A 405 10.68 -5.20 -1.20
C ARG A 405 9.82 -6.30 -0.54
N PRO A 406 9.96 -7.59 -0.92
CA PRO A 406 9.36 -8.68 -0.17
C PRO A 406 9.86 -8.67 1.28
N ASN A 407 8.97 -8.93 2.27
CA ASN A 407 9.32 -8.90 3.68
C ASN A 407 9.23 -10.28 4.34
N GLY A 408 8.16 -11.00 4.14
CA GLY A 408 7.94 -12.33 4.71
C GLY A 408 7.67 -13.40 3.67
N THR A 409 7.76 -14.64 4.11
CA THR A 409 7.38 -15.83 3.32
C THR A 409 6.51 -16.74 4.17
N PHE A 410 5.55 -17.39 3.53
CA PHE A 410 4.70 -18.41 4.17
C PHE A 410 4.40 -19.51 3.17
N GLU A 411 4.56 -20.75 3.60
CA GLU A 411 4.19 -21.96 2.87
C GLU A 411 3.74 -23.04 3.84
N CYS A 412 2.75 -23.85 3.46
CA CYS A 412 2.28 -24.97 4.26
C CYS A 412 1.93 -26.19 3.40
N SER A 413 1.52 -27.28 4.04
CA SER A 413 1.20 -28.53 3.36
C SER A 413 -0.08 -28.50 2.50
N ASP A 414 -0.97 -27.51 2.67
CA ASP A 414 -2.18 -27.38 1.87
C ASP A 414 -1.99 -26.39 0.70
N ALA A 415 -2.08 -26.90 -0.52
CA ALA A 415 -1.88 -26.11 -1.74
C ALA A 415 -2.91 -24.97 -1.90
N ARG A 416 -4.11 -25.13 -1.34
CA ARG A 416 -5.18 -24.10 -1.41
C ARG A 416 -4.85 -22.92 -0.50
N ILE A 417 -4.30 -23.17 0.69
CA ILE A 417 -3.80 -22.12 1.61
C ILE A 417 -2.60 -21.40 0.98
N ASN A 418 -1.69 -22.13 0.30
CA ASN A 418 -0.58 -21.50 -0.43
C ASN A 418 -1.10 -20.65 -1.58
N ARG A 419 -2.16 -21.07 -2.28
CA ARG A 419 -2.81 -20.25 -3.32
C ARG A 419 -3.49 -19.02 -2.71
N LEU A 420 -4.16 -19.17 -1.58
CA LEU A 420 -4.75 -18.04 -0.83
C LEU A 420 -3.68 -17.00 -0.46
N GLN A 421 -2.53 -17.43 0.08
CA GLN A 421 -1.43 -16.53 0.38
C GLN A 421 -0.92 -15.78 -0.88
N LYS A 422 -0.83 -16.47 -2.01
CA LYS A 422 -0.47 -15.82 -3.29
C LYS A 422 -1.54 -14.83 -3.76
N ASN A 423 -2.82 -15.12 -3.58
CA ASN A 423 -3.90 -14.18 -3.88
C ASN A 423 -3.83 -12.92 -3.01
N ILE A 424 -3.49 -13.09 -1.72
CA ILE A 424 -3.27 -11.97 -0.78
C ILE A 424 -2.10 -11.09 -1.26
N GLU A 425 -0.95 -11.70 -1.60
CA GLU A 425 0.21 -10.98 -2.11
C GLU A 425 -0.12 -10.20 -3.39
N TRP A 426 -0.81 -10.82 -4.36
CA TRP A 426 -1.15 -10.18 -5.63
C TRP A 426 -2.20 -9.08 -5.47
N SER A 427 -3.15 -9.22 -4.55
CA SER A 427 -4.09 -8.14 -4.25
C SER A 427 -3.40 -6.95 -3.59
N GLY A 428 -2.44 -7.19 -2.69
CA GLY A 428 -1.60 -6.14 -2.14
C GLY A 428 -0.79 -5.41 -3.21
N LYS A 429 -0.02 -6.15 -4.03
CA LYS A 429 0.76 -5.58 -5.16
C LYS A 429 -0.11 -4.74 -6.08
N SER A 430 -1.27 -5.26 -6.49
CA SER A 430 -2.15 -4.60 -7.45
C SER A 430 -2.79 -3.33 -6.93
N ASN A 431 -2.89 -3.16 -5.62
CA ASN A 431 -3.55 -2.04 -4.99
C ASN A 431 -2.59 -1.09 -4.26
N PHE A 432 -1.30 -1.41 -4.16
CA PHE A 432 -0.28 -0.49 -3.68
C PHE A 432 0.35 0.26 -4.85
N VAL A 433 -0.42 1.16 -5.45
CA VAL A 433 -0.01 2.00 -6.60
C VAL A 433 0.08 3.44 -6.12
N ASP A 434 1.24 3.80 -5.57
CA ASP A 434 1.58 5.08 -4.94
C ASP A 434 0.81 5.38 -3.63
N ILE A 435 -0.44 4.93 -3.53
CA ILE A 435 -1.31 4.95 -2.35
C ILE A 435 -2.00 3.58 -2.21
N PRO A 436 -2.54 3.22 -1.02
CA PRO A 436 -3.29 1.97 -0.86
C PRO A 436 -4.69 2.06 -1.50
N THR A 437 -4.77 1.83 -2.81
CA THR A 437 -6.05 1.86 -3.54
C THR A 437 -6.91 0.66 -3.18
N ASP A 438 -8.24 0.80 -3.28
CA ASP A 438 -9.20 -0.27 -3.03
C ASP A 438 -9.27 -1.30 -4.15
N CYS A 439 -9.14 -0.86 -5.39
CA CYS A 439 -9.28 -1.68 -6.58
C CYS A 439 -8.48 -1.10 -7.75
N PRO A 440 -8.00 -1.91 -8.74
CA PRO A 440 -7.19 -1.40 -9.84
C PRO A 440 -7.95 -1.19 -11.15
N GLN A 441 -9.23 -1.66 -11.31
CA GLN A 441 -9.85 -1.80 -12.61
C GLN A 441 -10.90 -0.75 -12.96
N ARG A 442 -11.73 -0.33 -11.98
CA ARG A 442 -12.92 0.52 -12.22
C ARG A 442 -12.63 2.00 -11.97
N ASP A 443 -13.65 2.85 -12.16
CA ASP A 443 -13.59 4.31 -11.92
C ASP A 443 -13.60 4.67 -10.41
N GLU A 444 -12.73 4.07 -9.63
CA GLU A 444 -12.54 4.30 -8.19
C GLU A 444 -11.06 4.50 -7.87
N ARG A 445 -10.30 3.44 -7.60
CA ARG A 445 -8.84 3.42 -7.40
C ARG A 445 -8.37 4.48 -6.40
N MET A 446 -9.01 4.48 -5.22
CA MET A 446 -8.83 5.50 -4.19
C MET A 446 -8.18 4.91 -2.94
N GLY A 447 -7.45 5.73 -2.20
CA GLY A 447 -6.86 5.35 -0.92
C GLY A 447 -7.90 5.21 0.19
N TRP A 448 -8.75 4.18 0.11
CA TRP A 448 -9.76 3.90 1.12
C TRP A 448 -9.12 3.55 2.47
N THR A 449 -9.43 4.37 3.47
CA THR A 449 -8.83 4.27 4.79
C THR A 449 -9.28 3.01 5.54
N GLY A 450 -10.51 2.55 5.33
CA GLY A 450 -11.03 1.33 5.95
C GLY A 450 -10.28 0.07 5.51
N ASP A 451 -9.98 -0.01 4.24
CA ASP A 451 -9.31 -1.16 3.61
C ASP A 451 -7.91 -1.36 4.16
N ILE A 452 -7.10 -0.32 4.17
CA ILE A 452 -5.75 -0.40 4.74
C ILE A 452 -5.77 -0.52 6.26
N ALA A 453 -6.76 0.04 6.97
CA ALA A 453 -6.88 -0.11 8.42
C ALA A 453 -7.00 -1.58 8.84
N VAL A 454 -7.70 -2.41 8.05
CA VAL A 454 -7.87 -3.84 8.33
C VAL A 454 -6.74 -4.69 7.76
N PHE A 455 -6.02 -4.23 6.75
CA PHE A 455 -4.99 -5.00 6.04
C PHE A 455 -3.55 -4.65 6.43
N ALA A 456 -3.29 -3.54 7.12
CA ALA A 456 -1.94 -3.04 7.39
C ALA A 456 -1.01 -4.08 8.04
N SER A 457 -1.51 -4.89 9.00
CA SER A 457 -0.74 -5.97 9.61
C SER A 457 -0.29 -7.01 8.58
N THR A 458 -1.22 -7.48 7.74
CA THR A 458 -0.93 -8.42 6.64
C THR A 458 0.02 -7.81 5.61
N ALA A 459 -0.13 -6.53 5.29
CA ALA A 459 0.77 -5.83 4.39
C ALA A 459 2.21 -5.82 4.91
N CYS A 460 2.41 -5.53 6.20
CA CYS A 460 3.73 -5.52 6.83
C CYS A 460 4.38 -6.91 6.90
N TRP A 461 3.58 -8.00 6.93
CA TRP A 461 4.11 -9.34 6.79
C TRP A 461 4.67 -9.58 5.38
N ASN A 462 3.94 -9.21 4.36
CA ASN A 462 4.25 -9.55 2.97
C ASN A 462 5.28 -8.61 2.33
N PHE A 463 5.28 -7.33 2.74
CA PHE A 463 6.04 -6.26 2.09
C PHE A 463 6.76 -5.36 3.10
N GLY A 464 7.86 -4.75 2.68
CA GLY A 464 8.54 -3.67 3.39
C GLY A 464 7.77 -2.36 3.23
N MET A 465 6.81 -2.13 4.11
CA MET A 465 5.79 -1.08 3.97
C MET A 465 6.21 0.30 4.49
N ARG A 466 7.32 0.41 5.23
CA ARG A 466 7.67 1.61 5.98
C ARG A 466 7.55 2.90 5.16
N ARG A 467 8.28 3.03 4.07
CA ARG A 467 8.26 4.25 3.23
C ARG A 467 6.90 4.52 2.60
N PHE A 468 6.19 3.46 2.20
CA PHE A 468 4.87 3.58 1.59
C PHE A 468 3.83 4.08 2.60
N LEU A 469 3.82 3.51 3.80
CA LEU A 469 2.89 3.91 4.86
C LEU A 469 3.25 5.28 5.43
N ASP A 470 4.53 5.58 5.68
CA ASP A 470 4.99 6.91 6.12
C ASP A 470 4.53 8.01 5.16
N LYS A 471 4.68 7.79 3.84
CA LYS A 471 4.18 8.73 2.83
C LYS A 471 2.68 8.94 2.96
N TRP A 472 1.91 7.86 2.96
CA TRP A 472 0.46 7.94 3.02
C TRP A 472 -0.04 8.52 4.35
N MET A 473 0.61 8.21 5.46
CA MET A 473 0.25 8.75 6.78
C MET A 473 0.50 10.26 6.91
N ARG A 474 1.48 10.83 6.20
CA ARG A 474 1.62 12.30 6.08
C ARG A 474 0.36 12.92 5.48
N ASP A 475 -0.15 12.34 4.39
CA ASP A 475 -1.40 12.78 3.76
C ASP A 475 -2.61 12.62 4.71
N VAL A 476 -2.69 11.54 5.48
CA VAL A 476 -3.73 11.32 6.50
C VAL A 476 -3.70 12.43 7.56
N CYS A 477 -2.51 12.81 8.01
CA CYS A 477 -2.35 13.91 8.97
C CYS A 477 -2.75 15.26 8.38
N ASP A 478 -2.36 15.54 7.14
CA ASP A 478 -2.65 16.79 6.43
C ASP A 478 -4.15 16.95 6.10
N GLU A 479 -4.82 15.84 5.79
CA GLU A 479 -6.25 15.81 5.46
C GLU A 479 -7.16 15.73 6.71
N GLN A 480 -6.58 15.57 7.91
CA GLN A 480 -7.37 15.53 9.14
C GLN A 480 -8.13 16.84 9.32
N ILE A 481 -9.44 16.76 9.34
CA ILE A 481 -10.28 17.95 9.48
C ILE A 481 -10.24 18.52 10.91
N ARG A 482 -10.59 19.80 11.04
CA ARG A 482 -10.53 20.55 12.31
C ARG A 482 -11.28 19.86 13.47
N SER A 483 -12.36 19.13 13.19
CA SER A 483 -13.13 18.38 14.19
C SER A 483 -12.48 17.04 14.60
N GLY A 484 -11.36 16.65 14.00
CA GLY A 484 -10.59 15.44 14.29
C GLY A 484 -10.92 14.25 13.40
N GLY A 485 -11.95 14.32 12.55
CA GLY A 485 -12.27 13.23 11.62
C GLY A 485 -11.21 13.05 10.55
N ILE A 486 -11.08 11.82 10.05
CA ILE A 486 -10.27 11.44 8.91
C ILE A 486 -11.21 11.19 7.72
N PRO A 487 -10.93 11.68 6.52
CA PRO A 487 -11.70 11.35 5.32
C PRO A 487 -11.71 9.82 5.09
N PRO A 488 -12.78 9.27 4.50
CA PRO A 488 -12.83 7.83 4.21
C PRO A 488 -11.86 7.40 3.10
N THR A 489 -11.36 8.35 2.31
CA THR A 489 -10.30 8.16 1.33
C THR A 489 -9.24 9.25 1.48
N VAL A 490 -7.97 8.89 1.34
CA VAL A 490 -6.84 9.82 1.42
C VAL A 490 -5.87 9.52 0.26
N PRO A 491 -5.46 10.54 -0.50
CA PRO A 491 -5.89 11.94 -0.51
C PRO A 491 -7.35 12.15 -0.94
N ALA A 492 -8.07 13.08 -0.29
CA ALA A 492 -9.48 13.39 -0.59
C ALA A 492 -9.68 14.59 -1.52
N GLN A 493 -8.86 15.58 -1.44
CA GLN A 493 -8.64 16.77 -2.29
C GLN A 493 -9.87 17.46 -2.92
N GLY A 494 -11.07 17.20 -2.41
CA GLY A 494 -12.28 17.84 -2.97
C GLY A 494 -12.92 17.14 -4.16
N TYR A 495 -12.56 15.88 -4.39
CA TYR A 495 -13.17 15.05 -5.46
C TYR A 495 -14.70 14.85 -5.33
N GLY A 496 -15.30 15.24 -4.22
CA GLY A 496 -16.72 15.03 -3.96
C GLY A 496 -17.00 13.69 -3.29
N PHE A 497 -18.27 13.30 -3.28
CA PHE A 497 -18.66 12.01 -2.73
C PHE A 497 -18.04 10.84 -3.56
N PRO A 498 -17.49 9.77 -2.93
CA PRO A 498 -17.41 9.54 -1.48
C PRO A 498 -16.19 10.18 -0.82
N ALA A 499 -15.18 10.63 -1.57
CA ALA A 499 -13.89 11.09 -1.06
C ALA A 499 -14.02 12.25 -0.06
N THR A 500 -14.92 13.17 -0.32
CA THR A 500 -15.21 14.32 0.58
C THR A 500 -16.38 14.05 1.51
N MET A 501 -16.72 12.78 1.71
CA MET A 501 -17.71 12.46 2.76
C MET A 501 -17.21 12.98 4.09
N PRO A 502 -18.08 13.72 4.77
CA PRO A 502 -17.52 14.86 5.43
C PRO A 502 -17.00 14.53 6.80
N ARG A 503 -15.95 15.27 7.17
CA ARG A 503 -15.94 16.06 8.39
C ARG A 503 -16.30 15.30 9.68
N LYS A 504 -16.22 13.96 9.72
CA LYS A 504 -16.81 13.15 10.77
C LYS A 504 -15.89 11.96 11.07
N ALA A 505 -15.88 11.55 12.32
CA ALA A 505 -15.27 10.29 12.68
C ALA A 505 -16.11 9.14 12.09
N ILE A 506 -15.50 8.27 11.31
CA ILE A 506 -16.11 7.05 10.75
C ILE A 506 -15.34 5.86 11.29
N ALA A 507 -16.05 4.96 12.00
CA ALA A 507 -15.45 3.80 12.63
C ALA A 507 -14.78 2.85 11.61
N PHE A 508 -13.65 2.31 11.96
CA PHE A 508 -12.69 1.52 11.17
C PHE A 508 -12.01 2.31 10.05
N TRP A 509 -12.72 3.14 9.29
CA TRP A 509 -12.11 3.97 8.25
C TRP A 509 -11.18 5.02 8.85
N GLY A 510 -11.69 5.86 9.71
CA GLY A 510 -10.86 6.88 10.36
C GLY A 510 -9.88 6.31 11.37
N ASP A 511 -10.14 5.10 11.91
CA ASP A 511 -9.22 4.39 12.80
C ASP A 511 -7.91 3.98 12.11
N ALA A 512 -7.83 4.10 10.77
CA ALA A 512 -6.57 3.95 10.03
C ALA A 512 -5.45 4.80 10.62
N CYS A 513 -5.74 6.03 11.08
CA CYS A 513 -4.73 6.88 11.72
C CYS A 513 -4.15 6.33 13.04
N VAL A 514 -4.77 5.29 13.61
CA VAL A 514 -4.29 4.59 14.81
C VAL A 514 -3.76 3.19 14.43
N PHE A 515 -4.52 2.45 13.61
CA PHE A 515 -4.22 1.04 13.30
C PHE A 515 -3.00 0.89 12.40
N VAL A 516 -2.84 1.77 11.41
CA VAL A 516 -1.73 1.70 10.45
C VAL A 516 -0.39 2.00 11.14
N PRO A 517 -0.20 3.13 11.85
CA PRO A 517 1.06 3.35 12.56
C PRO A 517 1.34 2.32 13.67
N TRP A 518 0.30 1.73 14.25
CA TRP A 518 0.47 0.65 15.21
C TRP A 518 1.00 -0.63 14.55
N ALA A 519 0.46 -1.02 13.40
CA ALA A 519 0.97 -2.17 12.63
C ALA A 519 2.41 -1.94 12.17
N GLU A 520 2.72 -0.74 11.71
CA GLU A 520 4.05 -0.31 11.31
C GLU A 520 5.04 -0.36 12.46
N TYR A 521 4.68 0.16 13.63
CA TYR A 521 5.51 0.07 14.83
C TYR A 521 5.80 -1.38 15.24
N LEU A 522 4.79 -2.25 15.24
CA LEU A 522 4.99 -3.67 15.55
C LEU A 522 5.94 -4.34 14.57
N ALA A 523 5.87 -3.98 13.28
CA ALA A 523 6.74 -4.54 12.25
C ALA A 523 8.17 -4.00 12.31
N TYR A 524 8.34 -2.68 12.51
CA TYR A 524 9.63 -2.02 12.32
C TYR A 524 10.23 -1.40 13.59
N GLY A 525 9.47 -1.29 14.69
CA GLY A 525 9.94 -0.75 15.97
C GLY A 525 10.28 0.74 15.96
N ASP A 526 9.80 1.48 14.96
CA ASP A 526 10.07 2.90 14.82
C ASP A 526 9.12 3.73 15.69
N GLU A 527 9.64 4.26 16.81
CA GLU A 527 8.87 5.13 17.70
C GLU A 527 8.58 6.50 17.06
N GLU A 528 9.39 6.94 16.11
CA GLU A 528 9.20 8.22 15.44
C GLU A 528 7.95 8.22 14.57
N CYS A 529 7.63 7.08 13.93
CA CYS A 529 6.35 6.86 13.28
C CYS A 529 5.17 7.13 14.22
N LEU A 530 5.21 6.60 15.45
CA LEU A 530 4.18 6.86 16.45
C LEU A 530 4.12 8.33 16.85
N ARG A 531 5.29 8.96 17.07
CA ARG A 531 5.41 10.35 17.52
C ARG A 531 4.85 11.33 16.49
N LYS A 532 5.19 11.17 15.21
CA LYS A 532 4.70 11.99 14.09
C LYS A 532 3.16 11.94 13.98
N ASN A 533 2.56 10.79 14.22
CA ASN A 533 1.12 10.57 14.08
C ASN A 533 0.31 10.80 15.37
N TYR A 534 0.98 10.97 16.54
CA TYR A 534 0.34 10.99 17.85
C TYR A 534 -0.74 12.06 18.01
N SER A 535 -0.47 13.30 17.56
CA SER A 535 -1.45 14.39 17.61
C SER A 535 -2.72 14.07 16.82
N THR A 536 -2.59 13.49 15.63
CA THR A 536 -3.69 13.08 14.76
C THR A 536 -4.53 11.99 15.42
N MET A 537 -3.90 10.97 16.00
CA MET A 537 -4.56 9.90 16.75
C MET A 537 -5.39 10.46 17.90
N LYS A 538 -4.81 11.35 18.72
CA LYS A 538 -5.49 11.99 19.85
C LYS A 538 -6.74 12.77 19.42
N LYS A 539 -6.61 13.57 18.36
CA LYS A 539 -7.72 14.35 17.81
C LYS A 539 -8.84 13.45 17.31
N TYR A 540 -8.49 12.36 16.62
CA TYR A 540 -9.45 11.40 16.10
C TYR A 540 -10.21 10.68 17.23
N VAL A 541 -9.51 10.08 18.20
CA VAL A 541 -10.15 9.40 19.34
C VAL A 541 -11.02 10.36 20.15
N LYS A 542 -10.60 11.64 20.29
CA LYS A 542 -11.42 12.68 20.91
C LYS A 542 -12.72 12.92 20.14
N ALA A 543 -12.67 12.93 18.81
CA ALA A 543 -13.86 13.06 17.96
C ALA A 543 -14.79 11.84 18.09
N CYS A 544 -14.25 10.62 18.06
CA CYS A 544 -15.03 9.40 18.28
C CYS A 544 -15.73 9.39 19.65
N LYS A 545 -14.99 9.74 20.70
CA LYS A 545 -15.55 9.88 22.05
C LYS A 545 -16.68 10.92 22.14
N PHE A 546 -16.53 12.06 21.45
CA PHE A 546 -17.58 13.08 21.39
C PHE A 546 -18.89 12.48 20.84
N TRP A 547 -18.83 11.78 19.70
CA TRP A 547 -20.01 11.17 19.09
C TRP A 547 -20.61 10.04 19.93
N ALA A 548 -19.77 9.23 20.58
CA ALA A 548 -20.23 8.16 21.49
C ALA A 548 -20.90 8.71 22.76
N ASN A 549 -20.56 9.93 23.17
CA ASN A 549 -21.12 10.57 24.38
C ASN A 549 -22.43 11.32 24.18
N ILE A 550 -22.99 11.38 22.96
CA ILE A 550 -24.31 11.97 22.72
C ILE A 550 -25.41 11.17 23.40
N GLY A 551 -25.22 9.85 23.61
CA GLY A 551 -26.09 9.03 24.41
C GLY A 551 -26.07 9.43 25.90
N VAL A 552 -27.22 9.29 26.60
CA VAL A 552 -27.36 9.59 28.04
C VAL A 552 -27.51 8.30 28.86
N GLY A 553 -27.14 8.36 30.14
CA GLY A 553 -27.24 7.23 31.08
C GLY A 553 -26.38 6.04 30.63
N LYS A 554 -26.95 4.83 30.63
CA LYS A 554 -26.26 3.58 30.24
C LYS A 554 -25.80 3.57 28.78
N ARG A 555 -26.37 4.43 27.90
CA ARG A 555 -25.98 4.53 26.49
C ARG A 555 -24.82 5.49 26.25
N ARG A 556 -24.30 6.13 27.26
CA ARG A 556 -23.07 6.91 27.17
C ARG A 556 -21.93 5.95 26.80
N TYR A 557 -21.06 6.38 25.89
CA TYR A 557 -19.99 5.59 25.29
C TYR A 557 -20.44 4.51 24.28
N ILE A 558 -21.73 4.43 23.94
CA ILE A 558 -22.20 3.64 22.79
C ILE A 558 -22.23 4.55 21.56
N TRP A 559 -21.36 4.24 20.62
CA TRP A 559 -21.29 5.00 19.39
C TRP A 559 -22.31 4.45 18.37
N ASN A 560 -23.35 5.19 18.12
CA ASN A 560 -24.42 4.88 17.16
C ASN A 560 -24.05 5.37 15.73
N ASP A 561 -25.08 5.53 14.90
CA ASP A 561 -25.02 6.02 13.51
C ASP A 561 -24.70 7.52 13.38
N LEU A 562 -24.51 8.23 14.49
CA LEU A 562 -24.09 9.63 14.45
C LEU A 562 -22.59 9.73 14.15
N PRO A 563 -22.24 10.67 13.32
CA PRO A 563 -23.01 11.80 12.80
C PRO A 563 -23.64 11.55 11.40
N PHE A 564 -24.56 10.70 11.24
CA PHE A 564 -25.40 10.41 10.08
C PHE A 564 -24.86 9.44 9.01
N PHE A 565 -23.59 9.04 9.04
CA PHE A 565 -23.09 8.01 8.17
C PHE A 565 -21.97 7.18 8.85
N GLN A 566 -22.14 5.89 8.84
CA GLN A 566 -21.15 4.90 9.24
C GLN A 566 -21.24 3.73 8.26
N PHE A 567 -20.12 3.13 7.90
CA PHE A 567 -20.14 1.94 7.04
C PHE A 567 -20.68 0.70 7.79
N GLY A 568 -20.53 0.68 9.11
CA GLY A 568 -21.02 -0.42 9.93
C GLY A 568 -20.22 -1.70 9.72
N ASP A 569 -20.91 -2.80 9.43
CA ASP A 569 -20.30 -4.10 9.11
C ASP A 569 -20.28 -4.27 7.57
N TRP A 570 -19.44 -3.45 6.91
CA TRP A 570 -19.41 -3.29 5.46
C TRP A 570 -19.17 -4.62 4.74
N VAL A 571 -19.98 -4.89 3.72
CA VAL A 571 -19.94 -6.12 2.90
C VAL A 571 -20.09 -7.41 3.71
N ALA A 572 -20.81 -7.37 4.86
CA ALA A 572 -21.13 -8.59 5.60
C ALA A 572 -22.08 -9.48 4.78
N PRO A 573 -21.71 -10.74 4.51
CA PRO A 573 -22.45 -11.60 3.57
C PRO A 573 -23.74 -12.18 4.17
N ASP A 574 -23.94 -12.10 5.46
CA ASP A 574 -25.13 -12.62 6.17
C ASP A 574 -26.34 -11.67 6.11
N VAL A 575 -26.19 -10.51 5.49
CA VAL A 575 -27.27 -9.52 5.25
C VAL A 575 -27.16 -8.92 3.85
N PRO A 576 -28.30 -8.75 3.12
CA PRO A 576 -28.27 -8.53 1.68
C PRO A 576 -28.12 -7.07 1.24
N SER A 577 -28.06 -6.08 2.15
CA SER A 577 -28.11 -4.68 1.73
C SER A 577 -27.18 -3.76 2.51
N MET A 578 -26.71 -2.71 1.83
CA MET A 578 -25.89 -1.65 2.41
C MET A 578 -26.52 -1.04 3.68
N GLY A 579 -27.84 -0.77 3.68
CA GLY A 579 -28.53 -0.25 4.86
C GLY A 579 -28.47 -1.19 6.06
N GLN A 580 -28.45 -2.49 5.84
CA GLN A 580 -28.31 -3.49 6.91
C GLN A 580 -26.88 -3.59 7.43
N TRP A 581 -25.86 -3.45 6.58
CA TRP A 581 -24.45 -3.31 6.99
C TRP A 581 -24.31 -2.08 7.90
N GLN A 582 -24.82 -0.94 7.46
CA GLN A 582 -24.78 0.33 8.21
C GLN A 582 -25.53 0.26 9.54
N ALA A 583 -26.65 -0.45 9.61
CA ALA A 583 -27.42 -0.64 10.84
C ALA A 583 -26.66 -1.39 11.96
N ARG A 584 -25.50 -2.00 11.62
CA ARG A 584 -24.58 -2.65 12.59
C ARG A 584 -23.55 -1.67 13.20
N CYS A 585 -23.58 -0.39 12.80
CA CYS A 585 -22.60 0.62 13.23
C CYS A 585 -22.46 0.77 14.75
N ARG A 586 -23.54 0.53 15.51
CA ARG A 586 -23.49 0.58 16.98
C ARG A 586 -22.50 -0.40 17.59
N TRP A 587 -22.43 -1.61 17.06
CA TRP A 587 -21.48 -2.63 17.54
C TRP A 587 -20.07 -2.35 17.04
N THR A 588 -19.93 -2.10 15.73
CA THR A 588 -18.62 -1.84 15.11
C THR A 588 -18.01 -0.53 15.59
N GLY A 589 -18.78 0.56 15.65
CA GLY A 589 -18.28 1.86 16.10
C GLY A 589 -17.86 1.86 17.57
N THR A 590 -18.67 1.22 18.44
CA THR A 590 -18.31 1.13 19.88
C THR A 590 -17.04 0.30 20.06
N ALA A 591 -16.90 -0.81 19.34
CA ALA A 591 -15.69 -1.64 19.40
C ALA A 591 -14.46 -0.92 18.83
N ALA A 592 -14.60 -0.17 17.74
CA ALA A 592 -13.52 0.65 17.16
C ALA A 592 -13.00 1.69 18.15
N LEU A 593 -13.91 2.40 18.86
CA LEU A 593 -13.52 3.36 19.89
C LEU A 593 -12.75 2.69 21.04
N ALA A 594 -13.17 1.49 21.47
CA ALA A 594 -12.44 0.73 22.49
C ALA A 594 -11.06 0.30 21.99
N ALA A 595 -10.97 -0.21 20.75
CA ALA A 595 -9.73 -0.64 20.12
C ALA A 595 -8.73 0.52 20.00
N SER A 596 -9.13 1.63 19.37
CA SER A 596 -8.27 2.80 19.20
C SER A 596 -7.86 3.42 20.54
N SER A 597 -8.74 3.44 21.52
CA SER A 597 -8.37 3.89 22.89
C SER A 597 -7.32 2.97 23.51
N GLY A 598 -7.45 1.65 23.37
CA GLY A 598 -6.50 0.70 23.93
C GLY A 598 -5.13 0.77 23.26
N ILE A 599 -5.10 0.90 21.93
CA ILE A 599 -3.87 1.06 21.15
C ILE A 599 -3.20 2.40 21.52
N LEU A 600 -3.96 3.49 21.57
CA LEU A 600 -3.42 4.81 21.90
C LEU A 600 -2.90 4.88 23.35
N SER A 601 -3.47 4.11 24.29
CA SER A 601 -2.91 3.96 25.64
C SER A 601 -1.51 3.33 25.60
N ARG A 602 -1.32 2.26 24.83
CA ARG A 602 -0.01 1.61 24.64
C ARG A 602 0.99 2.52 23.93
N ILE A 603 0.55 3.24 22.90
CA ILE A 603 1.38 4.22 22.21
C ILE A 603 1.85 5.31 23.18
N ALA A 604 0.95 5.82 24.01
CA ALA A 604 1.28 6.82 25.02
C ALA A 604 2.31 6.29 26.05
N GLU A 605 2.20 5.02 26.45
CA GLU A 605 3.21 4.37 27.31
C GLU A 605 4.59 4.32 26.65
N ILE A 606 4.65 3.91 25.38
CA ILE A 606 5.89 3.86 24.58
C ILE A 606 6.53 5.24 24.47
N LEU A 607 5.73 6.28 24.21
CA LEU A 607 6.19 7.65 24.07
C LEU A 607 6.47 8.37 25.40
N GLY A 608 6.21 7.72 26.55
CA GLY A 608 6.42 8.30 27.86
C GLY A 608 5.30 9.24 28.36
N GLU A 609 4.18 9.32 27.65
CA GLU A 609 3.02 10.18 27.90
C GLU A 609 2.09 9.56 28.96
N LYS A 610 2.54 9.49 30.20
CA LYS A 610 1.88 8.73 31.30
C LYS A 610 0.42 9.13 31.57
N GLU A 611 0.11 10.43 31.51
CA GLU A 611 -1.26 10.92 31.74
C GLU A 611 -2.21 10.48 30.64
N ASP A 612 -1.78 10.58 29.40
CA ASP A 612 -2.53 10.11 28.23
C ASP A 612 -2.71 8.59 28.27
N ALA A 613 -1.67 7.83 28.65
CA ALA A 613 -1.75 6.38 28.79
C ALA A 613 -2.86 5.97 29.78
N ALA A 614 -2.87 6.56 30.97
CA ALA A 614 -3.89 6.31 31.97
C ALA A 614 -5.30 6.76 31.51
N TYR A 615 -5.38 7.92 30.84
CA TYR A 615 -6.63 8.44 30.31
C TYR A 615 -7.26 7.51 29.26
N TYR A 616 -6.47 7.02 28.29
CA TYR A 616 -6.97 6.16 27.22
C TYR A 616 -7.27 4.74 27.71
N ALA A 617 -6.49 4.19 28.67
CA ALA A 617 -6.83 2.95 29.36
C ALA A 617 -8.21 3.03 30.02
N LYS A 618 -8.46 4.12 30.74
CA LYS A 618 -9.74 4.39 31.38
C LYS A 618 -10.89 4.60 30.39
N LEU A 619 -10.61 5.19 29.24
CA LEU A 619 -11.61 5.37 28.18
C LEU A 619 -11.99 4.00 27.60
N LYS A 620 -11.00 3.14 27.28
CA LYS A 620 -11.25 1.75 26.83
C LYS A 620 -12.13 1.00 27.83
N GLU A 621 -11.81 1.03 29.12
CA GLU A 621 -12.60 0.40 30.18
C GLU A 621 -14.07 0.86 30.14
N LYS A 622 -14.33 2.18 30.14
CA LYS A 622 -15.69 2.75 30.10
C LYS A 622 -16.48 2.34 28.85
N VAL A 623 -15.82 2.29 27.70
CA VAL A 623 -16.44 1.86 26.43
C VAL A 623 -16.77 0.38 26.49
N SER A 624 -15.87 -0.44 27.04
CA SER A 624 -16.05 -1.88 27.22
C SER A 624 -17.21 -2.18 28.17
N ASP A 625 -17.29 -1.49 29.30
CA ASP A 625 -18.40 -1.60 30.26
C ASP A 625 -19.74 -1.23 29.64
N ALA A 626 -19.77 -0.15 28.84
CA ALA A 626 -20.96 0.26 28.11
C ALA A 626 -21.38 -0.82 27.11
N TYR A 627 -20.43 -1.38 26.34
CA TYR A 627 -20.70 -2.49 25.42
C TYR A 627 -21.31 -3.69 26.14
N ALA A 628 -20.67 -4.17 27.18
CA ALA A 628 -21.12 -5.32 27.98
C ALA A 628 -22.52 -5.08 28.57
N SER A 629 -22.79 -3.92 29.19
CA SER A 629 -24.07 -3.65 29.86
C SER A 629 -25.24 -3.35 28.93
N VAL A 630 -24.96 -2.70 27.76
CA VAL A 630 -26.01 -2.23 26.84
C VAL A 630 -26.27 -3.24 25.71
N LEU A 631 -25.22 -3.81 25.14
CA LEU A 631 -25.29 -4.63 23.93
C LEU A 631 -25.33 -6.14 24.21
N THR A 632 -24.97 -6.55 25.44
CA THR A 632 -25.10 -7.93 25.90
C THR A 632 -26.13 -8.06 27.04
N ASP A 633 -26.42 -9.27 27.46
CA ASP A 633 -27.24 -9.60 28.65
C ASP A 633 -26.47 -9.43 29.97
N GLY A 634 -25.23 -8.97 29.93
CA GLY A 634 -24.30 -8.87 31.05
C GLY A 634 -23.56 -10.18 31.35
N LYS A 635 -23.90 -11.30 30.70
CA LYS A 635 -23.26 -12.60 30.81
C LYS A 635 -22.54 -13.05 29.52
N GLY A 636 -22.37 -12.14 28.56
CA GLY A 636 -21.63 -12.40 27.32
C GLY A 636 -22.52 -12.73 26.12
N LYS A 637 -23.80 -13.02 26.29
CA LYS A 637 -24.70 -13.22 25.14
C LYS A 637 -25.17 -11.88 24.56
N LEU A 638 -25.07 -11.70 23.28
CA LEU A 638 -25.51 -10.48 22.60
C LEU A 638 -27.04 -10.42 22.49
N LYS A 639 -27.60 -9.22 22.66
CA LYS A 639 -29.04 -8.95 22.44
C LYS A 639 -29.43 -9.03 20.96
N LYS A 640 -28.50 -8.81 20.05
CA LYS A 640 -28.63 -9.05 18.61
C LYS A 640 -27.39 -9.83 18.17
N GLU A 641 -27.60 -11.08 17.76
CA GLU A 641 -26.51 -12.00 17.44
C GLU A 641 -26.14 -11.94 15.95
N PHE A 642 -24.88 -11.65 15.68
CA PHE A 642 -24.20 -11.80 14.40
C PHE A 642 -22.69 -11.89 14.67
N GLN A 643 -21.94 -12.53 13.78
CA GLN A 643 -20.55 -12.91 14.04
C GLN A 643 -19.69 -11.71 14.44
N THR A 644 -19.71 -10.59 13.67
CA THR A 644 -18.87 -9.41 13.95
C THR A 644 -19.09 -8.83 15.35
N ALA A 645 -20.32 -8.88 15.87
CA ALA A 645 -20.63 -8.32 17.19
C ALA A 645 -20.02 -9.13 18.34
N TYR A 646 -19.74 -10.42 18.14
CA TYR A 646 -18.97 -11.23 19.08
C TYR A 646 -17.46 -11.13 18.86
N VAL A 647 -17.04 -11.12 17.58
CA VAL A 647 -15.63 -11.10 17.16
C VAL A 647 -14.89 -9.89 17.75
N LEU A 648 -15.44 -8.70 17.57
CA LEU A 648 -14.74 -7.47 17.95
C LEU A 648 -14.48 -7.33 19.45
N PRO A 649 -15.47 -7.55 20.36
CA PRO A 649 -15.20 -7.46 21.79
C PRO A 649 -14.28 -8.58 22.31
N LEU A 650 -14.26 -9.76 21.69
CA LEU A 650 -13.34 -10.83 22.02
C LEU A 650 -11.91 -10.48 21.65
N TYR A 651 -11.69 -10.05 20.41
CA TYR A 651 -10.35 -9.72 19.89
C TYR A 651 -9.74 -8.49 20.58
N PHE A 652 -10.52 -7.43 20.78
CA PHE A 652 -10.05 -6.20 21.41
C PHE A 652 -10.07 -6.24 22.96
N GLY A 653 -10.38 -7.41 23.55
CA GLY A 653 -10.35 -7.60 25.00
C GLY A 653 -11.33 -6.70 25.74
N MET A 654 -12.56 -6.58 25.26
CA MET A 654 -13.63 -5.77 25.86
C MET A 654 -14.48 -6.58 26.85
N LEU A 655 -14.39 -7.89 26.83
CA LEU A 655 -15.07 -8.81 27.73
C LEU A 655 -14.03 -9.60 28.55
N THR A 656 -14.34 -9.92 29.80
CA THR A 656 -13.46 -10.64 30.73
C THR A 656 -14.19 -11.77 31.44
N GLY A 657 -13.43 -12.71 32.06
CA GLY A 657 -13.98 -13.78 32.86
C GLY A 657 -15.02 -14.63 32.15
N GLU A 658 -16.07 -15.02 32.90
CA GLU A 658 -17.16 -15.87 32.37
C GLU A 658 -17.90 -15.25 31.16
N ALA A 659 -18.06 -13.92 31.15
CA ALA A 659 -18.72 -13.24 30.01
C ALA A 659 -17.91 -13.33 28.72
N LYS A 660 -16.57 -13.33 28.81
CA LYS A 660 -15.68 -13.55 27.65
C LYS A 660 -15.82 -14.98 27.13
N GLN A 661 -15.80 -15.99 28.03
CA GLN A 661 -15.93 -17.38 27.60
C GLN A 661 -17.31 -17.63 26.97
N ALA A 662 -18.37 -17.16 27.63
CA ALA A 662 -19.74 -17.29 27.10
C ALA A 662 -19.90 -16.61 25.71
N ALA A 663 -19.26 -15.46 25.49
CA ALA A 663 -19.27 -14.80 24.18
C ALA A 663 -18.51 -15.63 23.13
N ALA A 664 -17.39 -16.25 23.47
CA ALA A 664 -16.64 -17.14 22.59
C ALA A 664 -17.43 -18.40 22.22
N ASP A 665 -18.09 -19.03 23.22
CA ASP A 665 -18.93 -20.22 23.02
C ASP A 665 -20.15 -19.89 22.12
N ASN A 666 -20.78 -18.72 22.33
CA ASN A 666 -21.87 -18.25 21.47
C ASN A 666 -21.38 -17.95 20.04
N LEU A 667 -20.18 -17.37 19.88
CA LEU A 667 -19.58 -17.18 18.56
C LEU A 667 -19.35 -18.50 17.84
N ALA A 668 -18.75 -19.48 18.51
CA ALA A 668 -18.50 -20.80 17.96
C ALA A 668 -19.81 -21.48 17.53
N ALA A 669 -20.82 -21.48 18.41
CA ALA A 669 -22.15 -22.02 18.09
C ALA A 669 -22.82 -21.31 16.89
N LEU A 670 -22.65 -19.99 16.78
CA LEU A 670 -23.16 -19.21 15.64
C LEU A 670 -22.44 -19.55 14.33
N VAL A 671 -21.12 -19.75 14.38
CA VAL A 671 -20.31 -20.17 13.24
C VAL A 671 -20.68 -21.59 12.80
N GLU A 672 -20.83 -22.53 13.75
CA GLU A 672 -21.27 -23.91 13.47
C GLU A 672 -22.66 -23.94 12.85
N LYS A 673 -23.61 -23.19 13.42
CA LYS A 673 -24.97 -23.04 12.89
C LYS A 673 -24.98 -22.50 11.45
N ASN A 674 -24.01 -21.62 11.12
CA ASN A 674 -23.83 -21.07 9.78
C ASN A 674 -23.01 -21.99 8.84
N GLY A 675 -22.75 -23.22 9.23
CA GLY A 675 -21.97 -24.18 8.44
C GLY A 675 -20.50 -23.78 8.26
N PHE A 676 -19.91 -23.16 9.27
CA PHE A 676 -18.53 -22.64 9.27
C PHE A 676 -18.24 -21.60 8.17
N ARG A 677 -19.29 -20.90 7.74
CA ARG A 677 -19.18 -19.82 6.74
C ARG A 677 -18.92 -18.47 7.40
N ILE A 678 -18.27 -17.58 6.66
CA ILE A 678 -18.02 -16.21 7.07
C ILE A 678 -19.35 -15.43 7.09
N GLY A 679 -19.62 -14.75 8.19
CA GLY A 679 -20.75 -13.84 8.35
C GLY A 679 -20.32 -12.44 8.80
N THR A 680 -19.04 -12.12 8.63
CA THR A 680 -18.43 -10.84 9.00
C THR A 680 -18.17 -9.98 7.76
N GLY A 681 -18.32 -8.66 7.91
CA GLY A 681 -17.83 -7.69 6.94
C GLY A 681 -16.36 -7.30 7.19
N PHE A 682 -15.89 -6.23 6.53
CA PHE A 682 -14.51 -5.72 6.66
C PHE A 682 -14.05 -5.55 8.12
N PRO A 683 -14.87 -5.00 9.05
CA PRO A 683 -14.46 -4.84 10.43
C PRO A 683 -14.20 -6.13 11.20
N GLY A 684 -14.91 -7.20 10.88
CA GLY A 684 -14.87 -8.45 11.65
C GLY A 684 -13.99 -9.53 11.07
N THR A 685 -13.88 -9.61 9.74
CA THR A 685 -13.17 -10.69 9.03
C THR A 685 -11.70 -10.84 9.40
N PRO A 686 -10.90 -9.77 9.62
CA PRO A 686 -9.51 -9.90 10.06
C PRO A 686 -9.32 -10.63 11.39
N TYR A 687 -10.33 -10.59 12.23
CA TYR A 687 -10.22 -10.97 13.65
C TYR A 687 -10.97 -12.24 14.03
N ILE A 688 -11.86 -12.77 13.16
CA ILE A 688 -12.75 -13.89 13.52
C ILE A 688 -11.99 -15.16 13.88
N LEU A 689 -10.97 -15.53 13.13
CA LEU A 689 -10.19 -16.73 13.40
C LEU A 689 -9.41 -16.60 14.73
N PHE A 690 -8.88 -15.41 15.02
CA PHE A 690 -8.25 -15.12 16.31
C PHE A 690 -9.26 -15.15 17.45
N ALA A 691 -10.45 -14.56 17.26
CA ALA A 691 -11.49 -14.54 18.28
C ALA A 691 -11.96 -15.95 18.68
N LEU A 692 -11.96 -16.89 17.73
CA LEU A 692 -12.23 -18.30 17.98
C LEU A 692 -11.03 -19.01 18.58
N ALA A 693 -9.88 -19.00 17.91
CA ALA A 693 -8.71 -19.79 18.27
C ALA A 693 -8.12 -19.42 19.63
N ASP A 694 -8.03 -18.12 19.95
CA ASP A 694 -7.44 -17.63 21.19
C ASP A 694 -8.39 -17.77 22.40
N ASN A 695 -9.63 -18.24 22.18
CA ASN A 695 -10.64 -18.43 23.23
C ASN A 695 -11.17 -19.88 23.29
N GLY A 696 -10.33 -20.87 22.90
CA GLY A 696 -10.61 -22.28 23.09
C GLY A 696 -11.35 -22.99 21.96
N HIS A 697 -11.62 -22.29 20.83
CA HIS A 697 -12.34 -22.83 19.68
C HIS A 697 -11.45 -22.93 18.42
N ALA A 698 -10.22 -23.43 18.59
CA ALA A 698 -9.26 -23.55 17.47
C ALA A 698 -9.79 -24.46 16.35
N ASP A 699 -10.44 -25.58 16.68
CA ASP A 699 -11.04 -26.46 15.67
C ASP A 699 -12.10 -25.73 14.81
N THR A 700 -12.97 -24.95 15.45
CA THR A 700 -13.98 -24.13 14.74
C THR A 700 -13.30 -23.10 13.83
N ALA A 701 -12.22 -22.46 14.28
CA ALA A 701 -11.44 -21.51 13.46
C ALA A 701 -10.84 -22.19 12.23
N PHE A 702 -10.21 -23.35 12.40
CA PHE A 702 -9.65 -24.11 11.26
C PHE A 702 -10.72 -24.66 10.33
N ARG A 703 -11.85 -25.16 10.84
CA ARG A 703 -12.98 -25.57 10.00
C ARG A 703 -13.53 -24.42 9.16
N MET A 704 -13.53 -23.21 9.70
CA MET A 704 -13.89 -21.99 8.95
C MET A 704 -12.82 -21.64 7.90
N LEU A 705 -11.52 -21.67 8.24
CA LEU A 705 -10.42 -21.41 7.31
C LEU A 705 -10.41 -22.40 6.14
N MET A 706 -10.66 -23.68 6.43
CA MET A 706 -10.63 -24.77 5.43
C MET A 706 -11.97 -24.96 4.68
N ASN A 707 -12.96 -24.11 4.97
CA ASN A 707 -14.26 -24.19 4.32
C ASN A 707 -14.16 -23.79 2.85
N THR A 708 -14.82 -24.58 1.96
CA THR A 708 -14.85 -24.35 0.51
C THR A 708 -16.21 -23.91 0.00
N GLU A 709 -17.17 -23.67 0.91
CA GLU A 709 -18.50 -23.19 0.58
C GLU A 709 -18.61 -21.66 0.76
N CYS A 710 -19.26 -21.00 -0.18
CA CYS A 710 -19.48 -19.54 -0.11
C CYS A 710 -20.36 -19.15 1.10
N PRO A 711 -19.98 -18.13 1.86
CA PRO A 711 -18.79 -17.31 1.87
C PRO A 711 -17.59 -17.95 2.59
N SER A 712 -16.45 -18.08 1.93
CA SER A 712 -15.19 -18.53 2.55
C SER A 712 -13.99 -18.20 1.64
N TRP A 713 -12.78 -18.13 2.23
CA TRP A 713 -11.56 -17.86 1.45
C TRP A 713 -11.22 -18.94 0.43
N LEU A 714 -11.39 -20.22 0.79
CA LEU A 714 -11.07 -21.31 -0.13
C LEU A 714 -12.15 -21.52 -1.20
N TYR A 715 -13.36 -21.00 -1.02
CA TYR A 715 -14.34 -20.92 -2.09
C TYR A 715 -13.82 -20.10 -3.28
N GLU A 716 -13.25 -18.92 -3.02
CA GLU A 716 -12.66 -18.08 -4.06
C GLU A 716 -11.50 -18.81 -4.76
N VAL A 717 -10.62 -19.47 -3.98
CA VAL A 717 -9.52 -20.26 -4.52
C VAL A 717 -10.02 -21.37 -5.45
N GLU A 718 -11.05 -22.13 -5.05
CA GLU A 718 -11.63 -23.19 -5.85
C GLU A 718 -12.43 -22.68 -7.06
N ALA A 719 -12.94 -21.46 -7.00
CA ALA A 719 -13.54 -20.76 -8.12
C ALA A 719 -12.50 -20.17 -9.10
N GLY A 720 -11.20 -20.42 -8.88
CA GLY A 720 -10.11 -20.01 -9.77
C GLY A 720 -9.61 -18.59 -9.56
N ALA A 721 -9.88 -17.98 -8.39
CA ALA A 721 -9.38 -16.67 -8.04
C ALA A 721 -7.84 -16.64 -8.02
N THR A 722 -7.28 -15.58 -8.58
CA THR A 722 -5.84 -15.30 -8.57
C THR A 722 -5.48 -14.08 -7.71
N THR A 723 -6.49 -13.46 -7.16
CA THR A 723 -6.49 -12.30 -6.24
C THR A 723 -7.64 -12.48 -5.26
N ILE A 724 -7.70 -11.69 -4.19
CA ILE A 724 -8.81 -11.64 -3.25
C ILE A 724 -9.94 -10.81 -3.87
N TRP A 725 -11.17 -11.24 -3.68
CA TRP A 725 -12.36 -10.55 -4.18
C TRP A 725 -12.94 -9.58 -3.14
N GLU A 726 -13.64 -8.55 -3.60
CA GLU A 726 -14.37 -7.61 -2.76
C GLU A 726 -15.59 -8.26 -2.09
N ARG A 727 -16.21 -9.20 -2.80
CA ARG A 727 -17.38 -9.94 -2.35
C ARG A 727 -17.17 -11.45 -2.57
N TRP A 728 -17.53 -12.23 -1.58
CA TRP A 728 -17.42 -13.68 -1.60
C TRP A 728 -18.20 -14.39 -2.73
N ASP A 729 -19.34 -13.79 -3.10
CA ASP A 729 -20.27 -14.30 -4.13
C ASP A 729 -20.06 -13.64 -5.51
N ALA A 730 -18.91 -13.00 -5.73
CA ALA A 730 -18.62 -12.29 -6.98
C ALA A 730 -18.71 -13.19 -8.21
N MET A 731 -18.31 -14.46 -8.07
CA MET A 731 -18.41 -15.49 -9.11
C MET A 731 -18.67 -16.85 -8.46
N SER A 732 -19.52 -17.66 -9.08
CA SER A 732 -19.74 -19.05 -8.69
C SER A 732 -18.65 -19.98 -9.25
N LYS A 733 -18.53 -21.19 -8.69
CA LYS A 733 -17.54 -22.20 -9.14
C LYS A 733 -17.73 -22.64 -10.60
N ASP A 734 -18.93 -22.48 -11.16
CA ASP A 734 -19.24 -22.73 -12.58
C ASP A 734 -18.98 -21.48 -13.47
N GLY A 735 -18.36 -20.43 -12.91
CA GLY A 735 -17.91 -19.25 -13.65
C GLY A 735 -18.98 -18.17 -13.86
N LYS A 736 -20.20 -18.35 -13.35
CA LYS A 736 -21.25 -17.32 -13.47
C LYS A 736 -20.98 -16.18 -12.49
N THR A 737 -20.99 -14.96 -13.00
CA THR A 737 -20.78 -13.77 -12.20
C THR A 737 -22.06 -13.32 -11.51
N ALA A 738 -21.95 -12.74 -10.32
CA ALA A 738 -23.06 -12.07 -9.66
C ALA A 738 -23.65 -11.01 -10.62
N SER A 739 -24.96 -11.07 -10.87
CA SER A 739 -25.61 -10.02 -11.64
C SER A 739 -25.62 -8.74 -10.79
N GLY A 740 -25.22 -7.59 -11.36
CA GLY A 740 -25.28 -6.30 -10.65
C GLY A 740 -26.71 -5.84 -10.30
N GLU A 741 -27.70 -6.72 -10.44
CA GLU A 741 -29.14 -6.50 -10.17
C GLU A 741 -29.51 -6.64 -8.68
N ASP A 742 -28.59 -7.08 -7.83
CA ASP A 742 -28.83 -7.34 -6.40
C ASP A 742 -28.92 -6.07 -5.52
N GLY A 743 -29.01 -4.89 -6.12
CA GLY A 743 -29.11 -3.61 -5.43
C GLY A 743 -27.78 -3.10 -4.84
N THR A 744 -26.67 -3.78 -5.09
CA THR A 744 -25.33 -3.34 -4.66
C THR A 744 -24.64 -2.43 -5.68
N GLY A 745 -25.30 -2.12 -6.79
CA GLY A 745 -24.84 -1.12 -7.77
C GLY A 745 -23.60 -1.53 -8.57
N GLY A 746 -23.37 -2.83 -8.80
CA GLY A 746 -22.18 -3.31 -9.51
C GLY A 746 -20.89 -3.15 -8.68
N MET A 747 -21.00 -3.19 -7.36
CA MET A 747 -19.89 -3.13 -6.43
C MET A 747 -19.22 -4.50 -6.35
N VAL A 748 -18.42 -4.82 -7.36
CA VAL A 748 -17.60 -6.02 -7.41
C VAL A 748 -16.25 -5.68 -8.05
N SER A 749 -15.18 -5.97 -7.31
CA SER A 749 -13.82 -6.06 -7.82
C SER A 749 -13.32 -7.49 -7.58
N PHE A 750 -12.67 -8.07 -8.58
CA PHE A 750 -11.98 -9.34 -8.45
C PHE A 750 -10.55 -9.17 -7.93
N ASN A 751 -10.17 -7.95 -7.55
CA ASN A 751 -8.85 -7.62 -7.03
C ASN A 751 -8.95 -6.55 -5.94
N HIS A 752 -9.25 -6.99 -4.70
CA HIS A 752 -9.52 -6.14 -3.56
C HIS A 752 -8.96 -6.78 -2.28
N TYR A 753 -7.99 -6.16 -1.64
CA TYR A 753 -7.16 -6.81 -0.62
C TYR A 753 -7.81 -6.95 0.77
N ALA A 754 -8.89 -6.25 1.11
CA ALA A 754 -9.38 -6.15 2.49
C ALA A 754 -9.63 -7.50 3.17
N PHE A 755 -10.31 -8.44 2.51
CA PHE A 755 -10.53 -9.78 3.05
C PHE A 755 -9.27 -10.66 3.08
N GLY A 756 -8.21 -10.25 2.39
CA GLY A 756 -6.87 -10.84 2.50
C GLY A 756 -6.18 -10.59 3.86
N ALA A 757 -6.80 -9.81 4.74
CA ALA A 757 -6.33 -9.61 6.12
C ALA A 757 -6.19 -10.92 6.92
N VAL A 758 -6.78 -12.04 6.46
CA VAL A 758 -6.56 -13.38 7.00
C VAL A 758 -5.09 -13.82 6.96
N GLY A 759 -4.27 -13.22 6.11
CA GLY A 759 -2.82 -13.46 6.07
C GLY A 759 -2.15 -13.25 7.44
N ASP A 760 -2.60 -12.30 8.24
CA ASP A 760 -2.12 -12.09 9.60
C ASP A 760 -2.30 -13.35 10.49
N PHE A 761 -3.42 -14.08 10.32
CA PHE A 761 -3.65 -15.35 11.02
C PHE A 761 -2.70 -16.46 10.55
N LEU A 762 -2.40 -16.52 9.25
CA LEU A 762 -1.46 -17.51 8.71
C LEU A 762 -0.07 -17.37 9.34
N TYR A 763 0.44 -16.15 9.47
CA TYR A 763 1.73 -15.89 10.10
C TYR A 763 1.68 -16.06 11.63
N ARG A 764 0.67 -15.47 12.30
CA ARG A 764 0.65 -15.38 13.76
C ARG A 764 0.13 -16.64 14.45
N ARG A 765 -0.63 -17.50 13.76
CA ARG A 765 -1.19 -18.73 14.36
C ARG A 765 -0.74 -19.97 13.62
N VAL A 766 -0.90 -20.04 12.29
CA VAL A 766 -0.49 -21.25 11.58
C VAL A 766 1.04 -21.41 11.65
N LEU A 767 1.81 -20.40 11.25
CA LEU A 767 3.27 -20.38 11.42
C LEU A 767 3.66 -20.20 12.88
N GLY A 768 2.94 -19.34 13.59
CA GLY A 768 3.07 -19.12 15.03
C GLY A 768 3.94 -17.94 15.44
N VAL A 769 4.46 -17.14 14.51
CA VAL A 769 5.35 -15.99 14.81
C VAL A 769 4.53 -14.74 15.08
N GLU A 770 4.76 -14.06 16.21
CA GLU A 770 4.02 -12.86 16.60
C GLU A 770 4.91 -11.85 17.33
N ALA A 771 4.94 -10.60 16.91
CA ALA A 771 5.62 -9.52 17.62
C ALA A 771 4.93 -9.24 18.96
N VAL A 772 5.71 -9.11 20.03
CA VAL A 772 5.26 -8.69 21.37
C VAL A 772 5.62 -7.23 21.58
N ASP A 773 6.81 -6.83 21.15
CA ASP A 773 7.33 -5.46 21.18
C ASP A 773 7.69 -5.00 19.77
N GLY A 774 7.82 -3.68 19.58
CA GLY A 774 8.10 -3.10 18.27
C GLY A 774 9.34 -3.68 17.59
N GLY A 775 9.23 -3.93 16.28
CA GLY A 775 10.31 -4.47 15.46
C GLY A 775 10.72 -5.89 15.79
N TYR A 776 9.92 -6.65 16.51
CA TYR A 776 10.26 -8.01 16.99
C TYR A 776 11.46 -8.06 17.96
N ARG A 777 11.75 -6.96 18.66
CA ARG A 777 12.78 -7.00 19.73
C ARG A 777 12.45 -8.07 20.76
N THR A 778 11.18 -8.19 21.09
CA THR A 778 10.63 -9.35 21.78
C THR A 778 9.50 -9.93 20.93
N PHE A 779 9.53 -11.20 20.66
CA PHE A 779 8.51 -11.88 19.90
C PHE A 779 8.15 -13.23 20.49
N ARG A 780 7.03 -13.77 20.07
CA ARG A 780 6.54 -15.07 20.48
C ARG A 780 6.52 -16.03 19.31
N VAL A 781 6.86 -17.29 19.58
CA VAL A 781 6.62 -18.39 18.64
C VAL A 781 5.69 -19.38 19.31
N ARG A 782 4.50 -19.53 18.75
CA ARG A 782 3.46 -20.44 19.24
C ARG A 782 2.68 -21.01 18.06
N PRO A 783 3.21 -22.00 17.35
CA PRO A 783 2.49 -22.67 16.28
C PRO A 783 1.18 -23.28 16.78
N LEU A 784 0.14 -23.13 15.99
CA LEU A 784 -1.17 -23.73 16.25
C LEU A 784 -1.49 -24.69 15.09
N PRO A 785 -1.08 -25.97 15.17
CA PRO A 785 -1.44 -26.97 14.19
C PRO A 785 -2.95 -27.21 14.15
N GLY A 786 -3.53 -27.38 12.98
CA GLY A 786 -4.97 -27.62 12.81
C GLY A 786 -5.38 -27.71 11.34
N GLY A 787 -6.66 -28.01 11.07
CA GLY A 787 -7.21 -28.05 9.71
C GLY A 787 -6.60 -29.09 8.78
N GLY A 788 -5.88 -30.08 9.29
CA GLY A 788 -5.15 -31.06 8.48
C GLY A 788 -3.81 -30.58 7.91
N ILE A 789 -3.36 -29.38 8.30
CA ILE A 789 -2.04 -28.87 7.93
C ILE A 789 -0.98 -29.67 8.70
N SER A 790 -0.12 -30.39 7.96
CA SER A 790 0.92 -31.24 8.56
C SER A 790 2.28 -30.55 8.69
N TRP A 791 2.52 -29.44 8.00
CA TRP A 791 3.69 -28.60 8.14
C TRP A 791 3.39 -27.15 7.73
N ALA A 792 4.10 -26.23 8.30
CA ALA A 792 4.19 -24.86 7.82
C ALA A 792 5.61 -24.33 8.02
N LYS A 793 6.07 -23.47 7.10
CA LYS A 793 7.35 -22.78 7.17
C LYS A 793 7.22 -21.37 6.65
N GLY A 794 8.04 -20.49 7.17
CA GLY A 794 8.07 -19.11 6.74
C GLY A 794 9.13 -18.29 7.43
N SER A 795 9.20 -17.04 7.04
CA SER A 795 10.16 -16.10 7.61
C SER A 795 9.62 -14.67 7.58
N VAL A 796 10.25 -13.79 8.34
CA VAL A 796 10.01 -12.34 8.30
C VAL A 796 11.34 -11.62 8.48
N GLU A 797 11.55 -10.58 7.65
CA GLU A 797 12.67 -9.65 7.82
C GLU A 797 12.31 -8.63 8.89
N THR A 798 13.17 -8.47 9.89
CA THR A 798 12.99 -7.51 10.98
C THR A 798 14.15 -6.53 11.02
N PRO A 799 14.05 -5.41 11.75
CA PRO A 799 15.19 -4.53 11.97
C PRO A 799 16.40 -5.23 12.60
N TYR A 800 16.18 -6.33 13.30
CA TYR A 800 17.24 -7.10 13.98
C TYR A 800 17.78 -8.26 13.13
N GLY A 801 17.22 -8.50 11.96
CA GLY A 801 17.55 -9.60 11.07
C GLY A 801 16.35 -10.53 10.83
N LYS A 802 16.62 -11.63 10.16
CA LYS A 802 15.57 -12.56 9.69
C LYS A 802 15.16 -13.53 10.78
N ILE A 803 13.88 -13.59 11.08
CA ILE A 803 13.26 -14.70 11.83
C ILE A 803 12.83 -15.76 10.83
N SER A 804 13.22 -17.02 11.05
CA SER A 804 12.74 -18.16 10.25
C SER A 804 12.13 -19.19 11.18
N CYS A 805 10.96 -19.67 10.82
CA CYS A 805 10.23 -20.69 11.59
C CYS A 805 9.68 -21.75 10.65
N GLY A 806 9.84 -23.02 11.03
CA GLY A 806 9.26 -24.14 10.30
C GLY A 806 8.91 -25.27 11.25
N TRP A 807 7.72 -25.83 11.11
CA TRP A 807 7.30 -26.98 11.91
C TRP A 807 6.69 -28.07 11.02
N GLU A 808 6.76 -29.32 11.50
CA GLU A 808 6.21 -30.48 10.83
C GLU A 808 5.66 -31.48 11.85
N ILE A 809 4.59 -32.19 11.45
CA ILE A 809 3.97 -33.29 12.19
C ILE A 809 4.14 -34.56 11.37
N ARG A 810 4.76 -35.60 11.95
CA ARG A 810 4.89 -36.96 11.39
C ARG A 810 4.32 -37.97 12.40
N GLY A 811 3.12 -38.45 12.13
CA GLY A 811 2.38 -39.28 13.09
C GLY A 811 1.98 -38.49 14.33
N ASP A 812 2.51 -38.86 15.49
CA ASP A 812 2.33 -38.17 16.77
C ASP A 812 3.55 -37.31 17.17
N GLU A 813 4.54 -37.18 16.29
CA GLU A 813 5.75 -36.39 16.55
C GLU A 813 5.63 -35.01 15.90
N PHE A 814 5.79 -33.97 16.69
CA PHE A 814 5.91 -32.58 16.24
C PHE A 814 7.38 -32.16 16.27
N SER A 815 7.87 -31.53 15.23
CA SER A 815 9.21 -30.93 15.17
C SER A 815 9.13 -29.46 14.77
N LEU A 816 10.07 -28.64 15.27
CA LEU A 816 10.17 -27.23 14.98
C LEU A 816 11.63 -26.81 14.80
N ASN A 817 11.92 -26.06 13.72
CA ASN A 817 13.17 -25.36 13.48
C ASN A 817 12.93 -23.85 13.59
N LEU A 818 13.77 -23.14 14.33
CA LEU A 818 13.61 -21.72 14.63
C LEU A 818 14.95 -20.99 14.61
N SER A 819 15.01 -19.90 13.82
CA SER A 819 16.12 -18.94 13.85
C SER A 819 15.69 -17.68 14.58
N VAL A 820 16.45 -17.30 15.62
CA VAL A 820 16.24 -16.12 16.47
C VAL A 820 17.37 -15.13 16.18
N PRO A 821 17.07 -13.92 15.67
CA PRO A 821 18.09 -12.92 15.33
C PRO A 821 18.83 -12.39 16.58
N ALA A 822 20.03 -11.86 16.33
CA ALA A 822 20.84 -11.21 17.34
C ALA A 822 20.10 -9.98 17.94
N GLY A 823 20.18 -9.82 19.26
CA GLY A 823 19.54 -8.68 19.96
C GLY A 823 18.03 -8.83 20.18
N THR A 824 17.46 -9.98 19.88
CA THR A 824 16.03 -10.26 20.12
C THR A 824 15.84 -11.33 21.20
N LYS A 825 14.60 -11.39 21.73
CA LYS A 825 14.17 -12.43 22.69
C LYS A 825 12.92 -13.11 22.15
N CYS A 826 12.92 -14.44 22.16
CA CYS A 826 11.78 -15.25 21.74
C CYS A 826 11.20 -16.03 22.92
N SER A 827 9.90 -15.85 23.16
CA SER A 827 9.13 -16.73 24.05
C SER A 827 8.47 -17.82 23.20
N LEU A 828 8.99 -19.04 23.29
CA LEU A 828 8.51 -20.21 22.57
C LEU A 828 7.51 -20.99 23.41
N THR A 829 6.38 -21.37 22.82
CA THR A 829 5.43 -22.33 23.37
C THR A 829 5.13 -23.41 22.34
N LEU A 830 5.48 -24.63 22.64
CA LEU A 830 5.29 -25.78 21.76
C LEU A 830 3.90 -26.43 21.96
N PRO A 831 3.31 -27.06 20.95
CA PRO A 831 1.97 -27.65 21.05
C PRO A 831 1.81 -28.71 22.12
N TYR A 832 2.88 -29.40 22.49
CA TYR A 832 2.92 -30.38 23.58
C TYR A 832 3.16 -29.76 24.99
N GLY A 833 3.03 -28.41 25.12
CA GLY A 833 3.00 -27.71 26.42
C GLY A 833 4.36 -27.22 26.91
N GLU A 834 5.47 -27.54 26.27
CA GLU A 834 6.79 -27.04 26.63
C GLU A 834 6.92 -25.53 26.33
N THR A 835 7.54 -24.77 27.25
CA THR A 835 7.83 -23.34 27.08
C THR A 835 9.31 -23.06 27.28
N ARG A 836 9.87 -22.13 26.48
CA ARG A 836 11.27 -21.71 26.52
C ARG A 836 11.40 -20.21 26.29
N GLU A 837 12.37 -19.60 26.96
CA GLU A 837 12.88 -18.28 26.63
C GLU A 837 14.18 -18.45 25.85
N LEU A 838 14.25 -17.91 24.62
CA LEU A 838 15.35 -18.11 23.71
C LEU A 838 16.00 -16.77 23.35
N GLY A 839 17.31 -16.74 23.35
CA GLY A 839 18.10 -15.65 22.79
C GLY A 839 18.47 -15.92 21.33
N CYS A 840 19.49 -15.21 20.83
CA CYS A 840 20.02 -15.42 19.48
C CYS A 840 20.49 -16.86 19.26
N GLY A 841 20.11 -17.47 18.15
CA GLY A 841 20.57 -18.83 17.79
C GLY A 841 19.66 -19.55 16.80
N GLU A 842 20.13 -20.73 16.41
CA GLU A 842 19.36 -21.73 15.66
C GLU A 842 18.95 -22.84 16.60
N TYR A 843 17.69 -23.19 16.57
CA TYR A 843 17.10 -24.13 17.50
C TYR A 843 16.29 -25.21 16.79
N GLU A 844 16.38 -26.42 17.31
CA GLU A 844 15.57 -27.56 16.89
C GLU A 844 14.87 -28.16 18.11
N PHE A 845 13.57 -28.40 18.00
CA PHE A 845 12.74 -29.00 19.03
C PHE A 845 11.93 -30.16 18.46
N SER A 846 11.72 -31.21 19.26
CA SER A 846 10.80 -32.28 18.90
C SER A 846 10.10 -32.80 20.17
N GLY A 847 8.87 -33.29 19.98
CA GLY A 847 8.08 -33.90 21.05
C GLY A 847 6.75 -34.46 20.54
N LYS A 848 6.06 -35.21 21.39
CA LYS A 848 4.77 -35.84 21.05
C LYS A 848 3.61 -34.88 21.34
N ILE A 849 2.67 -34.82 20.42
CA ILE A 849 1.41 -34.03 20.51
C ILE A 849 0.21 -34.94 20.70
#